data_f68f4d1cd8a6ead7b8d31bbb9baeb74d
#
_entry.id   f68f4d1cd8a6ead7b8d31bbb9baeb74d
#
_cell.length_a   1.000
_cell.length_b   1.000
_cell.length_c   1.000
_cell.angle_alpha   90.00
_cell.angle_beta   90.00
_cell.angle_gamma   90.00
#
_symmetry.space_group_name_H-M   'P 1'
#
loop_
_entity.id
_entity.type
_entity.pdbx_description
1 polymer ?
#
loop_
_entity_poly.entity_id
_entity_poly.type
_entity_poly.pdbx_seq_one_letter_code
_entity_poly.pdbx_strand_id
1 'polypeptide(L)'
;MTAYHVSKLKKDLRVTKLRHVRGFAEIVTLATASLLFSELAQAQTDSLASNDPYVFDDNMLFGGGSLSRFNKVNAMEPGQYKVDLFLNGHFVDRVELKFADQGQGDVEPCLPASLLESSGVLASSIDDADNSQCLVLSKVVKGGTTAFDFGQMRLDLSVPQSLMLNTPRGYVAPQNLDSGSTIGFVNYSASQYHVTRTGSYGGHSDSSYLALNSGLNVGMWRFRQQGNLRYDTDAGKHWNTTRTYVQRALPDIKGDMTAGQGFTSGRFFSGLSYTGVEVASDDRMLPESMRGYAPTVRGIAKTNAQVIVRQNGNDIYQTTVAPGPFEISDLYSTSYNGDLQVSVIEADGTVSTFTVPFSAIPESLRPGLSRYSVAVGRTRDLGDHDPFGEMTYQYGLTNSITANSGLRVAEGYQAFVVGGVYASSIGAFGLDTTYSKADLPREGKLDGWMARLSYSRTFQPTNTTLSIAGYRYSTEGYRDLGDVLGVREALRNNETWESTSYMQRSRFEVSINQSLNQYGSLFVSGSTQDYRSGRERDTQLQMGWANTLSNNVNLNLSVSRQQTGSYLNRQSGGFNDQLGNSVPNNGVGTTRSPGSNETVTMLSVSFPLGSPAKANVPTLSTSVTHSTNSGNQYQTSLSGTQGDDQSLSYSMDVSHDAQQKQNVWSGNVQKYLPNTSLSASASKGQDYWQASGSARGALAIHSGGVTFGPYLGDTFALIEAKGASGATVMNGLGSKIDSNGYALVPALTPYRYNTVAINPEGMNEKAELDDGQRRVAPFAGAAVKVAFKTRVGNAILVKAQRSDGQAMPMGADVLDDSNSVIGMVGQGSQAYLRTEKLKGALTVRWGDGPDERCTMNFDLAQQDVSQALIKVNSACRIP
;
A
#
# COMPACT_ATOMS: atom_id res chain seq x y z
N MET A 1 -19.10 -3.62 69.18
CA MET A 1 -18.34 -2.58 68.54
C MET A 1 -18.61 -2.58 67.02
N THR A 2 -19.87 -2.49 66.61
CA THR A 2 -20.26 -2.59 65.19
C THR A 2 -21.50 -1.77 64.88
N ALA A 3 -21.68 -0.59 65.49
CA ALA A 3 -22.85 0.24 65.23
C ALA A 3 -22.54 1.74 65.01
N TYR A 4 -21.29 2.15 64.84
CA TYR A 4 -20.92 3.57 64.73
C TYR A 4 -20.35 4.00 63.37
N HIS A 5 -20.30 3.12 62.37
CA HIS A 5 -19.73 3.49 61.06
C HIS A 5 -20.75 3.61 59.92
N VAL A 6 -22.07 3.39 60.18
CA VAL A 6 -23.11 3.43 59.12
C VAL A 6 -23.83 4.79 59.06
N SER A 7 -23.66 5.68 60.07
CA SER A 7 -24.38 6.95 60.11
C SER A 7 -23.66 8.15 59.39
N LYS A 8 -22.38 8.01 59.05
CA LYS A 8 -21.63 9.07 58.38
C LYS A 8 -21.68 9.02 56.83
N LEU A 9 -22.02 7.87 56.26
CA LEU A 9 -22.14 7.71 54.80
C LEU A 9 -23.51 8.17 54.22
N LYS A 10 -24.51 8.42 55.07
CA LYS A 10 -25.84 8.89 54.63
C LYS A 10 -26.01 10.38 54.58
N LYS A 11 -25.07 11.17 55.06
CA LYS A 11 -25.11 12.65 55.02
C LYS A 11 -24.41 13.24 53.79
N ASP A 12 -23.44 12.56 53.22
CA ASP A 12 -22.70 13.06 52.04
C ASP A 12 -23.36 12.76 50.70
N LEU A 13 -24.36 11.83 50.68
CA LEU A 13 -25.11 11.46 49.48
C LEU A 13 -26.34 12.33 49.19
N ARG A 14 -26.69 13.26 50.11
CA ARG A 14 -27.85 14.17 49.88
C ARG A 14 -27.46 15.55 49.32
N VAL A 15 -26.21 15.94 49.37
CA VAL A 15 -25.77 17.27 48.87
C VAL A 15 -25.33 17.21 47.42
N THR A 16 -24.90 16.04 46.95
CA THR A 16 -24.44 15.87 45.55
C THR A 16 -25.58 15.69 44.53
N LYS A 17 -26.79 15.32 44.99
CA LYS A 17 -27.95 15.14 44.08
C LYS A 17 -28.67 16.41 43.67
N LEU A 18 -28.46 17.54 44.36
CA LEU A 18 -29.13 18.80 44.00
C LEU A 18 -28.28 19.71 43.07
N ARG A 19 -26.99 19.46 42.92
CA ARG A 19 -26.17 20.21 41.98
C ARG A 19 -26.18 19.68 40.54
N HIS A 20 -26.50 18.41 40.33
CA HIS A 20 -26.59 17.84 38.99
C HIS A 20 -27.95 18.06 38.30
N VAL A 21 -29.00 18.40 39.03
CA VAL A 21 -30.31 18.69 38.43
C VAL A 21 -30.40 20.13 37.91
N ARG A 22 -29.61 21.07 38.42
CA ARG A 22 -29.57 22.45 37.89
C ARG A 22 -28.70 22.53 36.61
N GLY A 23 -27.64 21.75 36.50
CA GLY A 23 -26.82 21.70 35.27
C GLY A 23 -27.52 21.04 34.06
N PHE A 24 -28.47 20.14 34.34
CA PHE A 24 -29.23 19.47 33.27
C PHE A 24 -30.40 20.36 32.76
N ALA A 25 -30.94 21.23 33.59
CA ALA A 25 -31.98 22.17 33.18
C ALA A 25 -31.39 23.35 32.34
N GLU A 26 -30.16 23.76 32.60
CA GLU A 26 -29.48 24.79 31.79
C GLU A 26 -28.95 24.27 30.46
N ILE A 27 -28.53 22.99 30.37
CA ILE A 27 -28.14 22.35 29.12
C ILE A 27 -29.35 22.06 28.23
N VAL A 28 -30.49 21.68 28.79
CA VAL A 28 -31.73 21.46 28.03
C VAL A 28 -32.32 22.76 27.53
N THR A 29 -32.22 23.89 28.30
CA THR A 29 -32.65 25.22 27.85
C THR A 29 -31.71 25.83 26.82
N LEU A 30 -30.39 25.55 26.83
CA LEU A 30 -29.49 25.94 25.76
C LEU A 30 -29.68 25.06 24.49
N ALA A 31 -29.95 23.78 24.61
CA ALA A 31 -30.22 22.89 23.48
C ALA A 31 -31.57 23.19 22.81
N THR A 32 -32.59 23.62 23.58
CA THR A 32 -33.89 24.02 23.01
C THR A 32 -33.85 25.44 22.42
N ALA A 33 -33.01 26.34 22.96
CA ALA A 33 -32.77 27.62 22.35
C ALA A 33 -31.96 27.53 21.05
N SER A 34 -31.00 26.60 20.93
CA SER A 34 -30.28 26.34 19.67
C SER A 34 -31.12 25.60 18.61
N LEU A 35 -32.13 24.84 18.99
CA LEU A 35 -33.09 24.22 18.06
C LEU A 35 -34.17 25.23 17.58
N LEU A 36 -34.51 26.26 18.36
CA LEU A 36 -35.41 27.32 17.92
C LEU A 36 -34.72 28.40 17.09
N PHE A 37 -33.39 28.54 17.17
CA PHE A 37 -32.63 29.39 16.26
C PHE A 37 -32.19 28.69 14.98
N SER A 38 -32.29 27.37 14.88
CA SER A 38 -32.01 26.64 13.63
C SER A 38 -33.18 26.66 12.64
N GLU A 39 -34.39 26.96 13.08
CA GLU A 39 -35.53 27.17 12.15
C GLU A 39 -35.65 28.60 11.64
N LEU A 40 -34.88 29.58 12.19
CA LEU A 40 -34.81 30.92 11.66
C LEU A 40 -33.56 31.22 10.86
N ALA A 41 -32.64 30.23 10.73
CA ALA A 41 -31.56 30.21 9.76
C ALA A 41 -31.85 29.20 8.63
N GLN A 42 -33.08 29.10 8.17
CA GLN A 42 -33.29 29.03 6.75
C GLN A 42 -32.84 30.38 6.22
N ALA A 43 -31.52 30.53 6.09
CA ALA A 43 -31.00 31.36 5.06
C ALA A 43 -31.79 30.92 3.81
N GLN A 44 -32.66 31.84 3.36
CA GLN A 44 -32.92 31.92 1.97
C GLN A 44 -31.59 31.68 1.28
N THR A 45 -31.35 30.44 0.81
CA THR A 45 -30.71 30.30 -0.46
C THR A 45 -31.70 30.95 -1.43
N ASP A 46 -31.73 32.29 -1.36
CA ASP A 46 -32.01 33.02 -2.55
C ASP A 46 -31.06 32.35 -3.57
N SER A 47 -31.64 31.55 -4.42
CA SER A 47 -31.19 31.39 -5.75
C SER A 47 -31.09 32.77 -6.37
N LEU A 48 -30.00 33.46 -6.03
CA LEU A 48 -29.49 34.59 -6.79
C LEU A 48 -28.81 34.04 -8.04
N ALA A 49 -29.41 33.08 -8.70
CA ALA A 49 -29.48 33.06 -10.13
C ALA A 49 -30.63 34.02 -10.49
N SER A 50 -30.45 35.30 -10.18
CA SER A 50 -31.17 36.29 -10.96
C SER A 50 -30.64 36.12 -12.37
N ASN A 51 -31.48 35.67 -13.25
CA ASN A 51 -31.32 35.78 -14.71
C ASN A 51 -31.34 37.23 -15.18
N ASP A 52 -31.03 38.18 -14.29
CA ASP A 52 -30.85 39.54 -14.69
C ASP A 52 -29.53 39.64 -15.46
N PRO A 53 -29.57 39.94 -16.74
CA PRO A 53 -28.36 40.05 -17.53
C PRO A 53 -27.53 41.20 -16.95
N TYR A 54 -26.25 40.86 -16.57
CA TYR A 54 -25.27 41.89 -16.29
C TYR A 54 -25.11 42.70 -17.59
N VAL A 55 -25.49 43.97 -17.57
CA VAL A 55 -25.27 44.86 -18.71
C VAL A 55 -23.92 45.57 -18.53
N PHE A 56 -22.92 45.07 -19.27
CA PHE A 56 -21.61 45.74 -19.33
C PHE A 56 -21.64 46.79 -20.44
N ASP A 57 -21.20 48.01 -20.13
CA ASP A 57 -21.07 49.09 -21.11
C ASP A 57 -19.86 48.81 -22.04
N ASP A 58 -20.11 48.66 -23.33
CA ASP A 58 -19.08 48.44 -24.33
C ASP A 58 -18.00 49.55 -24.37
N ASN A 59 -18.28 50.71 -23.80
CA ASN A 59 -17.36 51.83 -23.70
C ASN A 59 -16.29 51.64 -22.61
N MET A 60 -16.36 50.63 -21.76
CA MET A 60 -15.34 50.31 -20.74
C MET A 60 -14.10 49.61 -21.32
N LEU A 61 -14.13 49.16 -22.57
CA LEU A 61 -12.97 48.48 -23.18
C LEU A 61 -12.15 49.42 -24.07
N PHE A 62 -10.91 49.59 -23.71
CA PHE A 62 -9.89 50.18 -24.65
C PHE A 62 -9.48 49.11 -25.66
N GLY A 63 -10.19 49.09 -26.84
CA GLY A 63 -9.82 48.20 -27.94
C GLY A 63 -10.95 47.32 -28.45
N GLY A 64 -12.01 47.86 -29.03
CA GLY A 64 -12.87 47.28 -30.05
C GLY A 64 -13.48 45.90 -29.85
N GLY A 65 -13.71 45.41 -28.63
CA GLY A 65 -14.42 44.17 -28.35
C GLY A 65 -15.82 44.41 -27.77
N SER A 66 -16.84 43.61 -28.14
CA SER A 66 -18.15 43.68 -27.52
C SER A 66 -18.16 42.95 -26.17
N LEU A 67 -18.68 43.61 -25.15
CA LEU A 67 -18.88 43.02 -23.80
C LEU A 67 -20.24 42.31 -23.70
N SER A 68 -21.07 42.34 -24.74
CA SER A 68 -22.41 41.74 -24.71
C SER A 68 -22.43 40.24 -24.36
N ARG A 69 -21.33 39.53 -24.65
CA ARG A 69 -21.13 38.14 -24.25
C ARG A 69 -21.03 37.91 -22.75
N PHE A 70 -20.56 38.89 -21.95
CA PHE A 70 -20.47 38.78 -20.51
C PHE A 70 -21.77 39.15 -19.78
N ASN A 71 -22.82 39.51 -20.55
CA ASN A 71 -24.12 39.78 -20.01
C ASN A 71 -24.86 38.52 -19.50
N LYS A 72 -24.35 37.33 -19.85
CA LYS A 72 -24.83 36.04 -19.32
C LYS A 72 -23.81 35.48 -18.32
N VAL A 73 -24.25 34.96 -17.22
CA VAL A 73 -23.41 34.20 -16.27
C VAL A 73 -22.90 32.95 -16.99
N ASN A 74 -21.59 32.68 -16.93
CA ASN A 74 -20.93 31.56 -17.64
C ASN A 74 -21.06 31.57 -19.16
N ALA A 75 -21.10 32.74 -19.79
CA ALA A 75 -21.13 32.85 -21.26
C ALA A 75 -19.87 32.19 -21.85
N MET A 76 -20.11 31.22 -22.71
CA MET A 76 -19.07 30.39 -23.32
C MET A 76 -19.10 30.52 -24.85
N GLU A 77 -17.96 30.52 -25.48
CA GLU A 77 -17.86 30.47 -26.93
C GLU A 77 -17.82 29.01 -27.43
N PRO A 78 -18.40 28.67 -28.58
CA PRO A 78 -18.19 27.38 -29.20
C PRO A 78 -16.67 27.12 -29.41
N GLY A 79 -16.18 25.94 -29.06
CA GLY A 79 -14.76 25.62 -29.17
C GLY A 79 -14.41 24.28 -28.51
N GLN A 80 -13.11 23.95 -28.49
CA GLN A 80 -12.59 22.80 -27.77
C GLN A 80 -12.04 23.24 -26.43
N TYR A 81 -12.50 22.61 -25.37
CA TYR A 81 -12.11 22.92 -24.00
C TYR A 81 -11.68 21.67 -23.27
N LYS A 82 -10.63 21.80 -22.48
CA LYS A 82 -10.15 20.75 -21.61
C LYS A 82 -10.82 20.93 -20.24
N VAL A 83 -11.68 20.01 -19.87
CA VAL A 83 -12.54 20.14 -18.69
C VAL A 83 -12.36 18.97 -17.74
N ASP A 84 -12.49 19.26 -16.45
CA ASP A 84 -12.63 18.24 -15.41
C ASP A 84 -14.07 17.74 -15.40
N LEU A 85 -14.26 16.51 -15.84
CA LEU A 85 -15.56 15.87 -15.93
C LEU A 85 -15.97 15.26 -14.59
N PHE A 86 -17.13 15.64 -14.11
CA PHE A 86 -17.76 15.03 -12.93
C PHE A 86 -19.09 14.38 -13.33
N LEU A 87 -19.37 13.21 -12.77
CA LEU A 87 -20.66 12.54 -12.92
C LEU A 87 -21.26 12.28 -11.54
N ASN A 88 -22.43 12.84 -11.29
CA ASN A 88 -23.11 12.79 -9.98
C ASN A 88 -22.21 13.23 -8.82
N GLY A 89 -21.40 14.29 -9.04
CA GLY A 89 -20.47 14.82 -8.04
C GLY A 89 -19.15 14.05 -7.89
N HIS A 90 -18.92 12.98 -8.63
CA HIS A 90 -17.69 12.22 -8.61
C HIS A 90 -16.82 12.56 -9.82
N PHE A 91 -15.56 12.87 -9.58
CA PHE A 91 -14.59 13.11 -10.65
C PHE A 91 -14.41 11.84 -11.50
N VAL A 92 -14.60 11.97 -12.82
CA VAL A 92 -14.45 10.88 -13.79
C VAL A 92 -13.06 10.94 -14.42
N ASP A 93 -12.78 12.01 -15.16
CA ASP A 93 -11.52 12.21 -15.87
C ASP A 93 -11.38 13.68 -16.29
N ARG A 94 -10.19 14.06 -16.77
CA ARG A 94 -9.96 15.31 -17.49
C ARG A 94 -9.96 15.05 -18.97
N VAL A 95 -10.98 15.57 -19.67
CA VAL A 95 -11.26 15.28 -21.07
C VAL A 95 -11.28 16.56 -21.90
N GLU A 96 -10.90 16.43 -23.15
CA GLU A 96 -11.04 17.50 -24.12
C GLU A 96 -12.38 17.32 -24.85
N LEU A 97 -13.29 18.27 -24.69
CA LEU A 97 -14.62 18.23 -25.25
C LEU A 97 -14.86 19.43 -26.16
N LYS A 98 -15.57 19.18 -27.25
CA LYS A 98 -16.10 20.24 -28.10
C LYS A 98 -17.38 20.78 -27.48
N PHE A 99 -17.48 22.08 -27.38
CA PHE A 99 -18.71 22.78 -27.04
C PHE A 99 -19.29 23.42 -28.30
N ALA A 100 -20.55 23.11 -28.62
CA ALA A 100 -21.19 23.52 -29.83
C ALA A 100 -22.41 24.38 -29.54
N ASP A 101 -22.65 25.39 -30.38
CA ASP A 101 -23.85 26.21 -30.33
C ASP A 101 -25.08 25.38 -30.81
N GLN A 102 -26.07 25.25 -29.93
CA GLN A 102 -27.32 24.53 -30.20
C GLN A 102 -28.41 25.47 -30.78
N GLY A 103 -28.08 26.72 -31.00
CA GLY A 103 -28.97 27.78 -31.45
C GLY A 103 -29.30 28.79 -30.34
N GLN A 104 -29.55 30.04 -30.72
CA GLN A 104 -29.83 31.17 -29.81
C GLN A 104 -28.68 31.53 -28.84
N GLY A 105 -27.42 31.07 -29.11
CA GLY A 105 -26.27 31.31 -28.27
C GLY A 105 -26.25 30.44 -27.03
N ASP A 106 -26.94 29.29 -27.05
CA ASP A 106 -26.86 28.26 -26.02
C ASP A 106 -25.78 27.25 -26.43
N VAL A 107 -24.66 27.25 -25.69
CA VAL A 107 -23.48 26.41 -26.00
C VAL A 107 -23.45 25.22 -25.06
N GLU A 108 -23.59 24.04 -25.63
CA GLU A 108 -23.64 22.77 -24.89
C GLU A 108 -22.43 21.88 -25.18
N PRO A 109 -22.00 21.06 -24.23
CA PRO A 109 -20.92 20.11 -24.45
C PRO A 109 -21.37 18.95 -25.35
N CYS A 110 -20.49 18.60 -26.29
CA CYS A 110 -20.64 17.41 -27.12
C CYS A 110 -20.09 16.20 -26.40
N LEU A 111 -20.92 15.28 -25.97
CA LEU A 111 -20.54 14.10 -25.22
C LEU A 111 -20.58 12.87 -26.13
N PRO A 112 -19.45 12.19 -26.38
CA PRO A 112 -19.44 10.90 -27.08
C PRO A 112 -20.17 9.82 -26.27
N ALA A 113 -20.95 8.96 -26.91
CA ALA A 113 -21.64 7.84 -26.25
C ALA A 113 -20.66 6.95 -25.46
N SER A 114 -19.49 6.68 -26.03
CA SER A 114 -18.43 5.91 -25.38
C SER A 114 -17.93 6.53 -24.09
N LEU A 115 -17.93 7.87 -23.99
CA LEU A 115 -17.56 8.57 -22.76
C LEU A 115 -18.63 8.39 -21.69
N LEU A 116 -19.91 8.48 -22.05
CA LEU A 116 -21.03 8.25 -21.12
C LEU A 116 -21.04 6.81 -20.60
N GLU A 117 -20.86 5.83 -21.49
CA GLU A 117 -20.78 4.41 -21.13
C GLU A 117 -19.58 4.12 -20.23
N SER A 118 -18.40 4.62 -20.60
CA SER A 118 -17.18 4.43 -19.78
C SER A 118 -17.27 5.11 -18.42
N SER A 119 -18.10 6.16 -18.30
CA SER A 119 -18.40 6.84 -17.04
C SER A 119 -19.45 6.11 -16.20
N GLY A 120 -20.07 5.04 -16.73
CA GLY A 120 -21.02 4.21 -16.00
C GLY A 120 -22.50 4.49 -16.29
N VAL A 121 -22.83 5.19 -17.36
CA VAL A 121 -24.22 5.30 -17.83
C VAL A 121 -24.59 4.01 -18.58
N LEU A 122 -25.78 3.47 -18.33
CA LEU A 122 -26.26 2.28 -19.03
C LEU A 122 -26.42 2.58 -20.53
N ALA A 123 -25.79 1.78 -21.40
CA ALA A 123 -25.91 1.93 -22.85
C ALA A 123 -27.39 1.93 -23.34
N SER A 124 -28.25 1.12 -22.69
CA SER A 124 -29.70 1.07 -22.96
C SER A 124 -30.48 2.33 -22.55
N SER A 125 -29.82 3.24 -21.83
CA SER A 125 -30.42 4.51 -21.36
C SER A 125 -30.03 5.71 -22.22
N ILE A 126 -29.18 5.48 -23.22
CA ILE A 126 -28.74 6.51 -24.17
C ILE A 126 -29.58 6.35 -25.41
N ASP A 127 -30.55 7.25 -25.60
CA ASP A 127 -31.37 7.30 -26.78
C ASP A 127 -30.51 7.82 -27.96
N ASP A 128 -30.65 7.22 -29.15
CA ASP A 128 -29.94 7.63 -30.37
C ASP A 128 -28.39 7.49 -30.35
N ALA A 129 -27.88 6.38 -29.80
CA ALA A 129 -26.45 6.07 -29.76
C ALA A 129 -25.81 5.81 -31.16
N ASP A 130 -26.53 6.06 -32.25
CA ASP A 130 -26.07 5.87 -33.61
C ASP A 130 -24.99 6.91 -33.99
N ASN A 131 -23.73 6.59 -33.64
CA ASN A 131 -22.47 7.14 -34.15
C ASN A 131 -22.28 8.68 -34.14
N SER A 132 -23.07 9.46 -33.43
CA SER A 132 -22.81 10.88 -33.34
C SER A 132 -21.74 11.18 -32.28
N GLN A 133 -20.66 11.82 -32.69
CA GLN A 133 -19.58 12.27 -31.78
C GLN A 133 -20.01 13.44 -30.88
N CYS A 134 -21.22 13.92 -31.02
CA CYS A 134 -21.73 15.10 -30.32
C CYS A 134 -23.17 14.85 -29.83
N LEU A 135 -23.29 14.25 -28.65
CA LEU A 135 -24.58 14.07 -27.98
C LEU A 135 -24.75 15.13 -26.88
N VAL A 136 -25.93 15.69 -26.77
CA VAL A 136 -26.32 16.58 -25.67
C VAL A 136 -27.04 15.76 -24.60
N LEU A 137 -26.51 15.73 -23.37
CA LEU A 137 -26.98 14.83 -22.32
C LEU A 137 -28.50 14.91 -22.07
N SER A 138 -29.04 16.09 -21.99
CA SER A 138 -30.46 16.32 -21.74
C SER A 138 -31.38 15.76 -22.83
N LYS A 139 -30.86 15.58 -24.04
CA LYS A 139 -31.62 15.04 -25.20
C LYS A 139 -31.54 13.53 -25.28
N VAL A 140 -30.42 12.93 -24.86
CA VAL A 140 -30.13 11.49 -25.03
C VAL A 140 -30.27 10.66 -23.75
N VAL A 141 -30.27 11.29 -22.57
CA VAL A 141 -30.48 10.61 -21.30
C VAL A 141 -31.65 11.26 -20.57
N LYS A 142 -32.71 10.52 -20.37
CA LYS A 142 -33.93 11.04 -19.72
C LYS A 142 -33.63 11.51 -18.29
N GLY A 143 -33.83 12.82 -18.05
CA GLY A 143 -33.53 13.45 -16.76
C GLY A 143 -32.07 13.74 -16.53
N GLY A 144 -31.22 13.60 -17.56
CA GLY A 144 -29.84 14.05 -17.52
C GLY A 144 -29.71 15.56 -17.58
N THR A 145 -28.81 16.16 -16.81
CA THR A 145 -28.56 17.61 -16.85
C THR A 145 -27.05 17.85 -16.85
N THR A 146 -26.62 18.95 -17.45
CA THR A 146 -25.25 19.43 -17.49
C THR A 146 -25.13 20.75 -16.76
N ALA A 147 -24.07 20.94 -16.02
CA ALA A 147 -23.69 22.22 -15.43
C ALA A 147 -22.18 22.43 -15.67
N PHE A 148 -21.83 23.57 -16.26
CA PHE A 148 -20.44 23.89 -16.55
C PHE A 148 -20.00 25.15 -15.79
N ASP A 149 -18.89 25.04 -15.06
CA ASP A 149 -18.23 26.17 -14.41
C ASP A 149 -16.96 26.52 -15.21
N PHE A 150 -17.07 27.63 -15.93
CA PHE A 150 -15.98 28.13 -16.77
C PHE A 150 -14.75 28.56 -15.93
N GLY A 151 -14.99 29.11 -14.73
CA GLY A 151 -13.89 29.58 -13.86
C GLY A 151 -13.00 28.43 -13.36
N GLN A 152 -13.61 27.25 -13.18
CA GLN A 152 -12.89 26.04 -12.71
C GLN A 152 -12.62 25.04 -13.85
N MET A 153 -13.08 25.32 -15.08
CA MET A 153 -13.08 24.37 -16.19
C MET A 153 -13.69 23.01 -15.80
N ARG A 154 -14.77 23.05 -15.06
CA ARG A 154 -15.44 21.91 -14.47
C ARG A 154 -16.79 21.66 -15.13
N LEU A 155 -16.98 20.44 -15.63
CA LEU A 155 -18.25 19.98 -16.21
C LEU A 155 -18.90 18.94 -15.30
N ASP A 156 -20.01 19.28 -14.70
CA ASP A 156 -20.82 18.38 -13.89
C ASP A 156 -21.96 17.79 -14.71
N LEU A 157 -21.97 16.47 -14.82
CA LEU A 157 -23.08 15.70 -15.40
C LEU A 157 -23.91 15.11 -14.26
N SER A 158 -25.22 15.30 -14.30
CA SER A 158 -26.14 14.63 -13.38
C SER A 158 -27.01 13.66 -14.16
N VAL A 159 -26.99 12.39 -13.77
CA VAL A 159 -27.76 11.30 -14.40
C VAL A 159 -28.52 10.56 -13.30
N PRO A 160 -29.84 10.26 -13.48
CA PRO A 160 -30.59 9.50 -12.51
C PRO A 160 -29.94 8.15 -12.19
N GLN A 161 -29.87 7.78 -10.91
CA GLN A 161 -29.19 6.54 -10.47
C GLN A 161 -29.78 5.27 -11.10
N SER A 162 -31.05 5.28 -11.45
CA SER A 162 -31.71 4.15 -12.14
C SER A 162 -31.17 3.91 -13.56
N LEU A 163 -30.49 4.89 -14.14
CA LEU A 163 -29.89 4.84 -15.49
C LEU A 163 -28.37 4.65 -15.42
N MET A 164 -27.84 4.44 -14.23
CA MET A 164 -26.42 4.19 -13.98
C MET A 164 -26.16 2.71 -13.75
N LEU A 165 -25.00 2.25 -14.20
CA LEU A 165 -24.48 0.95 -13.79
C LEU A 165 -24.29 0.94 -12.27
N ASN A 166 -24.98 0.04 -11.58
CA ASN A 166 -24.80 -0.13 -10.14
C ASN A 166 -23.48 -0.86 -9.88
N THR A 167 -22.38 -0.12 -9.96
CA THR A 167 -21.05 -0.66 -9.72
C THR A 167 -20.65 -0.47 -8.26
N PRO A 168 -20.06 -1.49 -7.62
CA PRO A 168 -19.52 -1.35 -6.27
C PRO A 168 -18.47 -0.24 -6.19
N ARG A 169 -18.44 0.50 -5.08
CA ARG A 169 -17.48 1.60 -4.87
C ARG A 169 -16.03 1.11 -5.07
N GLY A 170 -15.28 1.83 -5.92
CA GLY A 170 -13.92 1.48 -6.28
C GLY A 170 -13.77 0.44 -7.40
N TYR A 171 -14.86 0.13 -8.10
CA TYR A 171 -14.81 -0.70 -9.31
C TYR A 171 -14.10 0.04 -10.45
N VAL A 172 -13.26 -0.68 -11.17
CA VAL A 172 -12.64 -0.24 -12.41
C VAL A 172 -13.13 -1.15 -13.52
N ALA A 173 -13.71 -0.57 -14.56
CA ALA A 173 -14.17 -1.35 -15.72
C ALA A 173 -12.96 -2.03 -16.41
N PRO A 174 -13.10 -3.28 -16.89
CA PRO A 174 -11.98 -4.03 -17.49
C PRO A 174 -11.29 -3.31 -18.65
N GLN A 175 -12.03 -2.56 -19.46
CA GLN A 175 -11.51 -1.77 -20.58
C GLN A 175 -10.61 -0.60 -20.13
N ASN A 176 -10.74 -0.13 -18.89
CA ASN A 176 -9.95 0.95 -18.31
C ASN A 176 -8.69 0.43 -17.61
N LEU A 177 -8.51 -0.89 -17.57
CA LEU A 177 -7.32 -1.49 -16.95
C LEU A 177 -6.15 -1.48 -17.94
N ASP A 178 -5.02 -0.95 -17.47
CA ASP A 178 -3.79 -0.85 -18.25
C ASP A 178 -2.88 -2.07 -17.99
N SER A 179 -2.57 -2.81 -19.04
CA SER A 179 -1.65 -3.94 -18.97
C SER A 179 -0.18 -3.54 -18.81
N GLY A 180 0.13 -2.27 -18.95
CA GLY A 180 1.46 -1.73 -18.86
C GLY A 180 2.29 -1.87 -20.13
N SER A 181 3.46 -1.28 -20.11
CA SER A 181 4.45 -1.28 -21.19
C SER A 181 5.44 -2.42 -21.04
N THR A 182 6.12 -2.78 -22.14
CA THR A 182 7.27 -3.69 -22.10
C THR A 182 8.42 -3.03 -21.38
N ILE A 183 8.80 -3.57 -20.22
CA ILE A 183 9.82 -3.03 -19.33
C ILE A 183 10.55 -4.17 -18.63
N GLY A 184 11.88 -4.09 -18.60
CA GLY A 184 12.74 -4.86 -17.72
C GLY A 184 13.10 -4.04 -16.49
N PHE A 185 13.19 -4.67 -15.32
CA PHE A 185 13.63 -3.97 -14.11
C PHE A 185 14.41 -4.88 -13.17
N VAL A 186 15.27 -4.26 -12.38
CA VAL A 186 16.00 -4.92 -11.31
C VAL A 186 15.91 -4.05 -10.06
N ASN A 187 15.28 -4.56 -9.03
CA ASN A 187 15.35 -4.02 -7.70
C ASN A 187 16.58 -4.58 -6.99
N TYR A 188 17.31 -3.75 -6.29
CA TYR A 188 18.43 -4.15 -5.47
C TYR A 188 18.27 -3.66 -4.02
N SER A 189 18.71 -4.49 -3.09
CA SER A 189 18.87 -4.12 -1.68
C SER A 189 20.19 -4.72 -1.21
N ALA A 190 21.17 -3.87 -1.02
CA ALA A 190 22.51 -4.25 -0.59
C ALA A 190 22.74 -3.76 0.83
N SER A 191 23.32 -4.59 1.68
CA SER A 191 23.74 -4.20 3.03
C SER A 191 25.09 -4.81 3.36
N GLN A 192 25.89 -4.03 4.07
CA GLN A 192 27.16 -4.44 4.66
C GLN A 192 27.06 -4.24 6.16
N TYR A 193 27.48 -5.25 6.90
CA TYR A 193 27.51 -5.25 8.35
C TYR A 193 28.91 -5.64 8.82
N HIS A 194 29.45 -4.87 9.76
CA HIS A 194 30.73 -5.11 10.39
C HIS A 194 30.58 -5.05 11.90
N VAL A 195 31.10 -6.04 12.60
CA VAL A 195 31.17 -6.03 14.05
C VAL A 195 32.56 -6.45 14.51
N THR A 196 33.12 -5.70 15.42
CA THR A 196 34.36 -6.06 16.13
C THR A 196 34.04 -6.24 17.60
N ARG A 197 34.36 -7.43 18.15
CA ARG A 197 34.24 -7.75 19.56
C ARG A 197 35.62 -7.70 20.21
N THR A 198 35.67 -7.11 21.38
CA THR A 198 36.88 -7.04 22.23
C THR A 198 36.67 -7.92 23.45
N GLY A 199 37.72 -8.45 24.04
CA GLY A 199 37.64 -9.33 25.21
C GLY A 199 38.08 -10.77 24.93
N SER A 200 37.78 -11.70 25.83
CA SER A 200 38.25 -13.10 25.79
C SER A 200 37.79 -13.89 24.55
N TYR A 201 36.73 -13.44 23.87
CA TYR A 201 36.23 -13.97 22.58
C TYR A 201 36.32 -12.89 21.49
N GLY A 202 37.36 -12.07 21.53
CA GLY A 202 37.57 -11.00 20.56
C GLY A 202 37.67 -11.53 19.14
N GLY A 203 37.18 -10.78 18.20
CA GLY A 203 37.16 -11.13 16.79
C GLY A 203 36.39 -10.09 15.99
N HIS A 204 36.48 -10.18 14.67
CA HIS A 204 35.64 -9.38 13.77
C HIS A 204 34.81 -10.30 12.90
N SER A 205 33.64 -9.85 12.54
CA SER A 205 32.78 -10.55 11.59
C SER A 205 32.21 -9.53 10.61
N ASP A 206 32.32 -9.88 9.35
CA ASP A 206 31.79 -9.11 8.25
C ASP A 206 30.70 -9.94 7.57
N SER A 207 29.56 -9.33 7.34
CA SER A 207 28.51 -9.93 6.52
C SER A 207 28.01 -8.97 5.47
N SER A 208 27.84 -9.47 4.25
CA SER A 208 27.25 -8.73 3.13
C SER A 208 26.02 -9.45 2.63
N TYR A 209 25.00 -8.71 2.35
CA TYR A 209 23.77 -9.23 1.79
C TYR A 209 23.36 -8.40 0.58
N LEU A 210 23.04 -9.07 -0.51
CA LEU A 210 22.50 -8.44 -1.72
C LEU A 210 21.27 -9.22 -2.17
N ALA A 211 20.10 -8.61 -2.03
CA ALA A 211 18.87 -9.13 -2.62
C ALA A 211 18.64 -8.49 -3.99
N LEU A 212 18.30 -9.31 -4.98
CA LEU A 212 17.94 -8.90 -6.32
C LEU A 212 16.54 -9.44 -6.65
N ASN A 213 15.64 -8.52 -7.00
CA ASN A 213 14.32 -8.85 -7.54
C ASN A 213 14.23 -8.30 -8.94
N SER A 214 14.34 -9.16 -9.93
CA SER A 214 14.27 -8.79 -11.34
C SER A 214 12.95 -9.18 -11.97
N GLY A 215 12.51 -8.40 -12.93
CA GLY A 215 11.30 -8.64 -13.68
C GLY A 215 11.38 -8.17 -15.11
N LEU A 216 10.62 -8.84 -15.96
CA LEU A 216 10.37 -8.45 -17.34
C LEU A 216 8.86 -8.53 -17.59
N ASN A 217 8.29 -7.44 -18.05
CA ASN A 217 6.91 -7.33 -18.46
C ASN A 217 6.79 -7.33 -19.98
N VAL A 218 5.96 -8.21 -20.54
CA VAL A 218 5.66 -8.28 -21.98
C VAL A 218 4.16 -8.51 -22.14
N GLY A 219 3.42 -7.50 -22.57
CA GLY A 219 1.96 -7.52 -22.58
C GLY A 219 1.40 -7.86 -21.20
N MET A 220 0.59 -8.93 -21.10
CA MET A 220 0.03 -9.42 -19.83
C MET A 220 0.97 -10.36 -19.04
N TRP A 221 2.12 -10.74 -19.60
CA TRP A 221 3.04 -11.67 -18.97
C TRP A 221 4.04 -10.97 -18.05
N ARG A 222 4.26 -11.52 -16.88
CA ARG A 222 5.14 -11.00 -15.82
C ARG A 222 6.18 -12.07 -15.47
N PHE A 223 7.39 -11.97 -16.02
CA PHE A 223 8.51 -12.81 -15.64
C PHE A 223 9.16 -12.23 -14.40
N ARG A 224 9.43 -13.03 -13.41
CA ARG A 224 9.99 -12.63 -12.11
C ARG A 224 11.06 -13.59 -11.66
N GLN A 225 12.14 -13.04 -11.15
CA GLN A 225 13.21 -13.78 -10.50
C GLN A 225 13.59 -13.06 -9.20
N GLN A 226 13.65 -13.80 -8.12
CA GLN A 226 14.03 -13.35 -6.80
C GLN A 226 15.18 -14.20 -6.30
N GLY A 227 16.24 -13.57 -5.84
CA GLY A 227 17.42 -14.27 -5.30
C GLY A 227 18.20 -13.35 -4.40
N ASN A 228 19.07 -13.95 -3.61
CA ASN A 228 19.96 -13.24 -2.74
C ASN A 228 21.37 -13.83 -2.74
N LEU A 229 22.35 -12.95 -2.58
CA LEU A 229 23.73 -13.29 -2.32
C LEU A 229 24.03 -12.95 -0.86
N ARG A 230 24.47 -13.92 -0.12
CA ARG A 230 25.01 -13.74 1.22
C ARG A 230 26.50 -14.01 1.20
N TYR A 231 27.24 -13.17 1.86
CA TYR A 231 28.63 -13.37 2.19
C TYR A 231 28.80 -13.22 3.69
N ASP A 232 29.49 -14.15 4.28
CA ASP A 232 29.88 -14.12 5.69
C ASP A 232 31.36 -14.52 5.80
N THR A 233 32.07 -13.92 6.72
CA THR A 233 33.52 -14.19 6.90
C THR A 233 33.82 -15.66 7.12
N ASP A 234 32.94 -16.37 7.85
CA ASP A 234 33.14 -17.76 8.23
C ASP A 234 32.49 -18.73 7.23
N ALA A 235 31.29 -18.40 6.69
CA ALA A 235 30.53 -19.27 5.80
C ALA A 235 30.83 -19.05 4.30
N GLY A 236 31.57 -17.98 3.94
CA GLY A 236 31.88 -17.65 2.55
C GLY A 236 30.70 -17.10 1.75
N LYS A 237 30.74 -17.25 0.43
CA LYS A 237 29.71 -16.73 -0.49
C LYS A 237 28.67 -17.80 -0.79
N HIS A 238 27.41 -17.44 -0.62
CA HIS A 238 26.29 -18.32 -0.98
C HIS A 238 25.23 -17.53 -1.76
N TRP A 239 24.90 -18.03 -2.96
CA TRP A 239 23.79 -17.54 -3.77
C TRP A 239 22.57 -18.44 -3.58
N ASN A 240 21.43 -17.83 -3.26
CA ASN A 240 20.16 -18.53 -3.16
C ASN A 240 19.15 -17.93 -4.13
N THR A 241 18.57 -18.76 -4.98
CA THR A 241 17.42 -18.39 -5.81
C THR A 241 16.15 -18.72 -5.05
N THR A 242 15.48 -17.69 -4.58
CA THR A 242 14.28 -17.84 -3.76
C THR A 242 13.09 -18.27 -4.63
N ARG A 243 12.88 -17.62 -5.79
CA ARG A 243 11.72 -17.88 -6.63
C ARG A 243 11.96 -17.42 -8.07
N THR A 244 11.62 -18.28 -9.04
CA THR A 244 11.56 -17.92 -10.46
C THR A 244 10.22 -18.36 -11.02
N TYR A 245 9.46 -17.43 -11.60
CA TYR A 245 8.13 -17.71 -12.10
C TYR A 245 7.70 -16.75 -13.19
N VAL A 246 6.68 -17.14 -13.92
CA VAL A 246 5.92 -16.30 -14.83
C VAL A 246 4.47 -16.25 -14.36
N GLN A 247 3.88 -15.06 -14.39
CA GLN A 247 2.50 -14.80 -13.96
C GLN A 247 1.73 -14.09 -15.06
N ARG A 248 0.42 -14.37 -15.13
CA ARG A 248 -0.51 -13.68 -16.03
C ARG A 248 -1.87 -13.54 -15.34
N ALA A 249 -2.42 -12.34 -15.37
CA ALA A 249 -3.78 -12.07 -14.93
C ALA A 249 -4.80 -12.71 -15.89
N LEU A 250 -5.87 -13.27 -15.33
CA LEU A 250 -7.01 -13.89 -16.00
C LEU A 250 -8.30 -13.17 -15.58
N PRO A 251 -8.64 -12.02 -16.19
CA PRO A 251 -9.73 -11.17 -15.72
C PRO A 251 -11.09 -11.85 -15.76
N ASP A 252 -11.32 -12.71 -16.76
CA ASP A 252 -12.61 -13.38 -16.98
C ASP A 252 -13.01 -14.26 -15.79
N ILE A 253 -12.03 -14.85 -15.13
CA ILE A 253 -12.23 -15.69 -13.96
C ILE A 253 -11.80 -15.00 -12.65
N LYS A 254 -11.48 -13.70 -12.70
CA LYS A 254 -11.01 -12.90 -11.56
C LYS A 254 -9.87 -13.56 -10.80
N GLY A 255 -8.91 -14.09 -11.53
CA GLY A 255 -7.78 -14.82 -10.99
C GLY A 255 -6.50 -14.57 -11.75
N ASP A 256 -5.45 -15.25 -11.33
CA ASP A 256 -4.18 -15.25 -12.01
C ASP A 256 -3.65 -16.67 -12.21
N MET A 257 -2.79 -16.83 -13.20
CA MET A 257 -2.04 -18.04 -13.46
C MET A 257 -0.57 -17.77 -13.17
N THR A 258 0.03 -18.62 -12.36
CA THR A 258 1.46 -18.61 -12.07
C THR A 258 2.06 -19.93 -12.53
N ALA A 259 3.15 -19.89 -13.30
CA ALA A 259 3.92 -21.06 -13.71
C ALA A 259 5.40 -20.89 -13.31
N GLY A 260 5.98 -21.91 -12.72
CA GLY A 260 7.33 -21.91 -12.17
C GLY A 260 7.35 -22.25 -10.69
N GLN A 261 8.20 -21.56 -9.92
CA GLN A 261 8.33 -21.78 -8.50
C GLN A 261 7.28 -20.95 -7.74
N GLY A 262 6.53 -21.60 -6.86
CA GLY A 262 5.44 -21.00 -6.11
C GLY A 262 5.26 -21.59 -4.72
N PHE A 263 4.25 -21.06 -4.03
CA PHE A 263 3.78 -21.55 -2.73
C PHE A 263 2.28 -21.73 -2.83
N THR A 264 1.76 -22.87 -2.34
CA THR A 264 0.31 -23.05 -2.25
C THR A 264 -0.30 -22.07 -1.27
N SER A 265 -1.61 -21.80 -1.39
CA SER A 265 -2.30 -20.76 -0.61
C SER A 265 -2.18 -20.91 0.92
N GLY A 266 -1.92 -22.11 1.43
CA GLY A 266 -1.82 -22.41 2.86
C GLY A 266 -3.12 -22.23 3.65
N ARG A 267 -4.24 -21.96 2.99
CA ARG A 267 -5.51 -21.58 3.65
C ARG A 267 -6.17 -22.72 4.42
N PHE A 268 -6.25 -23.88 3.80
CA PHE A 268 -6.89 -25.07 4.38
C PHE A 268 -5.90 -26.18 4.70
N PHE A 269 -4.87 -26.30 3.90
CA PHE A 269 -3.74 -27.17 4.12
C PHE A 269 -2.53 -26.34 4.50
N SER A 270 -1.50 -26.95 5.09
CA SER A 270 -0.21 -26.25 5.29
C SER A 270 0.38 -25.77 3.97
N GLY A 271 1.02 -24.62 3.99
CA GLY A 271 1.70 -24.07 2.83
C GLY A 271 2.81 -25.02 2.35
N LEU A 272 2.91 -25.20 1.02
CA LEU A 272 3.89 -26.05 0.37
C LEU A 272 4.64 -25.27 -0.70
N SER A 273 5.97 -25.33 -0.70
CA SER A 273 6.77 -24.79 -1.80
C SER A 273 6.81 -25.81 -2.96
N TYR A 274 6.67 -25.30 -4.18
CA TYR A 274 6.59 -26.17 -5.36
C TYR A 274 7.19 -25.54 -6.61
N THR A 275 7.41 -26.37 -7.61
CA THR A 275 7.64 -25.98 -9.00
C THR A 275 6.53 -26.60 -9.85
N GLY A 276 5.72 -25.77 -10.49
CA GLY A 276 4.55 -26.23 -11.23
C GLY A 276 3.70 -25.10 -11.80
N VAL A 277 2.40 -25.31 -11.86
CA VAL A 277 1.41 -24.34 -12.34
C VAL A 277 0.32 -24.20 -11.29
N GLU A 278 -0.07 -22.96 -11.03
CA GLU A 278 -1.20 -22.61 -10.18
C GLU A 278 -2.12 -21.65 -10.91
N VAL A 279 -3.41 -21.86 -10.74
CA VAL A 279 -4.46 -20.89 -11.11
C VAL A 279 -5.27 -20.60 -9.86
N ALA A 280 -5.29 -19.34 -9.45
CA ALA A 280 -5.94 -18.92 -8.22
C ALA A 280 -6.74 -17.64 -8.41
N SER A 281 -7.80 -17.48 -7.62
CA SER A 281 -8.55 -16.22 -7.56
C SER A 281 -7.68 -15.12 -6.98
N ASP A 282 -7.73 -13.93 -7.60
CA ASP A 282 -7.05 -12.72 -7.11
C ASP A 282 -8.07 -11.75 -6.51
N ASP A 283 -8.12 -11.71 -5.18
CA ASP A 283 -9.02 -10.83 -4.44
C ASP A 283 -8.77 -9.33 -4.75
N ARG A 284 -7.61 -8.98 -5.29
CA ARG A 284 -7.29 -7.60 -5.71
C ARG A 284 -8.16 -7.14 -6.88
N MET A 285 -8.68 -8.07 -7.68
CA MET A 285 -9.63 -7.78 -8.76
C MET A 285 -11.03 -7.45 -8.24
N LEU A 286 -11.32 -7.78 -6.97
CA LEU A 286 -12.59 -7.41 -6.35
C LEU A 286 -12.58 -5.96 -5.87
N PRO A 287 -13.71 -5.26 -5.86
CA PRO A 287 -13.85 -3.96 -5.22
C PRO A 287 -13.42 -3.97 -3.76
N GLU A 288 -12.95 -2.83 -3.25
CA GLU A 288 -12.37 -2.74 -1.90
C GLU A 288 -13.34 -3.16 -0.79
N SER A 289 -14.62 -2.85 -0.95
CA SER A 289 -15.69 -3.26 -0.04
C SER A 289 -15.89 -4.78 0.04
N MET A 290 -15.24 -5.56 -0.82
CA MET A 290 -15.36 -7.02 -0.93
C MET A 290 -14.10 -7.77 -0.51
N ARG A 291 -13.06 -7.07 -0.03
CA ARG A 291 -11.75 -7.68 0.31
C ARG A 291 -11.58 -8.00 1.79
N GLY A 292 -10.63 -8.90 2.11
CA GLY A 292 -10.27 -9.36 3.45
C GLY A 292 -8.83 -8.98 3.90
N TYR A 293 -8.46 -9.35 5.09
CA TYR A 293 -7.42 -8.88 6.03
C TYR A 293 -5.98 -9.39 5.82
N ALA A 294 -4.94 -8.64 6.31
CA ALA A 294 -3.52 -9.05 6.42
C ALA A 294 -2.91 -8.71 7.80
N PRO A 295 -1.99 -9.52 8.38
CA PRO A 295 -1.44 -9.31 9.70
C PRO A 295 -0.25 -8.35 9.72
N THR A 296 -0.07 -7.65 10.85
CA THR A 296 1.05 -6.77 11.15
C THR A 296 1.97 -7.42 12.17
N VAL A 297 3.29 -7.40 11.95
CA VAL A 297 4.29 -7.86 12.94
C VAL A 297 4.69 -6.70 13.83
N ARG A 298 4.55 -6.86 15.14
CA ARG A 298 4.99 -5.90 16.15
C ARG A 298 5.96 -6.55 17.10
N GLY A 299 7.03 -5.84 17.45
CA GLY A 299 8.06 -6.33 18.36
C GLY A 299 8.81 -5.20 19.04
N ILE A 300 9.82 -5.58 19.82
CA ILE A 300 10.68 -4.65 20.52
C ILE A 300 12.13 -5.06 20.22
N ALA A 301 12.94 -4.11 19.78
CA ALA A 301 14.38 -4.25 19.62
C ALA A 301 15.11 -3.51 20.76
N LYS A 302 16.16 -4.09 21.31
CA LYS A 302 16.97 -3.49 22.37
C LYS A 302 18.09 -2.61 21.82
N THR A 303 18.53 -2.92 20.62
CA THR A 303 19.60 -2.21 19.90
C THR A 303 19.14 -1.98 18.46
N ASN A 304 20.00 -1.45 17.59
CA ASN A 304 19.78 -1.55 16.16
C ASN A 304 19.85 -3.03 15.76
N ALA A 305 18.69 -3.67 15.78
CA ALA A 305 18.58 -5.10 15.59
C ALA A 305 18.23 -5.45 14.15
N GLN A 306 18.74 -6.56 13.69
CA GLN A 306 18.31 -7.19 12.46
C GLN A 306 17.07 -8.03 12.76
N VAL A 307 15.95 -7.70 12.12
CA VAL A 307 14.71 -8.47 12.24
C VAL A 307 14.56 -9.35 11.01
N ILE A 308 14.49 -10.65 11.24
CA ILE A 308 14.23 -11.66 10.20
C ILE A 308 12.87 -12.26 10.48
N VAL A 309 11.98 -12.17 9.51
CA VAL A 309 10.67 -12.82 9.58
C VAL A 309 10.71 -14.07 8.71
N ARG A 310 10.43 -15.20 9.32
CA ARG A 310 10.40 -16.51 8.68
C ARG A 310 8.98 -17.06 8.68
N GLN A 311 8.64 -17.74 7.61
CA GLN A 311 7.42 -18.52 7.56
C GLN A 311 7.72 -19.88 6.95
N ASN A 312 7.32 -20.95 7.65
CA ASN A 312 7.59 -22.32 7.23
C ASN A 312 9.09 -22.59 6.93
N GLY A 313 9.99 -21.98 7.73
CA GLY A 313 11.42 -22.14 7.57
C GLY A 313 12.08 -21.22 6.53
N ASN A 314 11.32 -20.51 5.71
CA ASN A 314 11.85 -19.60 4.69
C ASN A 314 11.87 -18.16 5.17
N ASP A 315 12.98 -17.46 4.93
CA ASP A 315 13.11 -16.02 5.22
C ASP A 315 12.24 -15.24 4.23
N ILE A 316 11.15 -14.63 4.73
CA ILE A 316 10.20 -13.86 3.90
C ILE A 316 10.46 -12.37 3.95
N TYR A 317 11.08 -11.89 5.02
CA TYR A 317 11.37 -10.48 5.21
C TYR A 317 12.59 -10.30 6.11
N GLN A 318 13.44 -9.35 5.77
CA GLN A 318 14.58 -8.97 6.60
C GLN A 318 14.74 -7.46 6.57
N THR A 319 14.81 -6.86 7.75
CA THR A 319 15.05 -5.42 7.91
C THR A 319 15.89 -5.15 9.15
N THR A 320 16.50 -3.97 9.21
CA THR A 320 17.13 -3.47 10.44
C THR A 320 16.21 -2.44 11.07
N VAL A 321 15.86 -2.61 12.32
CA VAL A 321 14.99 -1.72 13.10
C VAL A 321 15.81 -0.97 14.14
N ALA A 322 15.39 0.25 14.42
CA ALA A 322 15.95 1.04 15.51
C ALA A 322 15.56 0.45 16.88
N PRO A 323 16.29 0.78 17.95
CA PRO A 323 15.92 0.36 19.30
C PRO A 323 14.53 0.89 19.69
N GLY A 324 13.75 0.08 20.36
CA GLY A 324 12.39 0.39 20.78
C GLY A 324 11.32 -0.48 20.10
N PRO A 325 10.04 -0.11 20.21
CA PRO A 325 8.96 -0.82 19.55
C PRO A 325 9.03 -0.63 18.03
N PHE A 326 8.87 -1.71 17.28
CA PHE A 326 8.79 -1.66 15.83
C PHE A 326 7.50 -2.29 15.32
N GLU A 327 7.05 -1.84 14.15
CA GLU A 327 5.90 -2.36 13.43
C GLU A 327 6.28 -2.61 11.97
N ILE A 328 6.02 -3.83 11.49
CA ILE A 328 6.20 -4.24 10.09
C ILE A 328 4.82 -4.54 9.53
N SER A 329 4.34 -3.68 8.64
CA SER A 329 3.02 -3.76 8.02
C SER A 329 3.07 -4.07 6.52
N ASP A 330 4.27 -4.13 5.95
CA ASP A 330 4.53 -4.28 4.51
C ASP A 330 5.04 -5.66 4.11
N LEU A 331 4.67 -6.67 4.88
CA LEU A 331 4.98 -8.05 4.53
C LEU A 331 4.27 -8.44 3.24
N TYR A 332 5.03 -9.02 2.30
CA TYR A 332 4.43 -9.65 1.14
C TYR A 332 3.47 -10.74 1.59
N SER A 333 2.32 -10.84 0.93
CA SER A 333 1.38 -11.94 1.16
C SER A 333 2.06 -13.26 0.83
N THR A 334 2.36 -13.98 1.89
CA THR A 334 2.89 -15.34 1.86
C THR A 334 1.73 -16.32 2.10
N SER A 335 1.99 -17.61 2.18
CA SER A 335 0.96 -18.60 2.43
C SER A 335 0.13 -18.24 3.68
N TYR A 336 -1.19 -18.28 3.58
CA TYR A 336 -2.12 -17.87 4.64
C TYR A 336 -2.12 -18.73 5.91
N ASN A 337 -1.33 -19.80 5.97
CA ASN A 337 -1.24 -20.70 7.11
C ASN A 337 0.21 -21.00 7.45
N GLY A 338 0.65 -20.45 8.52
CA GLY A 338 1.99 -20.67 9.06
C GLY A 338 2.37 -19.46 9.88
N ASP A 339 2.66 -19.69 11.15
CA ASP A 339 3.09 -18.64 12.03
C ASP A 339 4.34 -17.95 11.50
N LEU A 340 4.36 -16.65 11.67
CA LEU A 340 5.54 -15.88 11.38
C LEU A 340 6.51 -16.02 12.57
N GLN A 341 7.61 -16.69 12.34
CA GLN A 341 8.71 -16.70 13.29
C GLN A 341 9.53 -15.44 13.09
N VAL A 342 9.56 -14.61 14.10
CA VAL A 342 10.33 -13.37 14.10
C VAL A 342 11.57 -13.57 14.93
N SER A 343 12.72 -13.40 14.30
CA SER A 343 14.02 -13.41 14.99
C SER A 343 14.54 -11.99 15.03
N VAL A 344 14.73 -11.45 16.21
CA VAL A 344 15.37 -10.16 16.46
C VAL A 344 16.82 -10.44 16.88
N ILE A 345 17.74 -10.14 15.99
CA ILE A 345 19.17 -10.33 16.21
C ILE A 345 19.75 -8.99 16.63
N GLU A 346 20.11 -8.91 17.89
CA GLU A 346 20.65 -7.69 18.48
C GLU A 346 22.12 -7.48 18.10
N ALA A 347 22.60 -6.27 18.28
CA ALA A 347 23.99 -5.91 17.95
C ALA A 347 25.04 -6.71 18.74
N ASP A 348 24.72 -7.13 19.95
CA ASP A 348 25.59 -7.98 20.78
C ASP A 348 25.60 -9.46 20.35
N GLY A 349 24.77 -9.81 19.35
CA GLY A 349 24.60 -11.17 18.85
C GLY A 349 23.55 -11.97 19.63
N THR A 350 22.89 -11.39 20.62
CA THR A 350 21.75 -12.06 21.28
C THR A 350 20.57 -12.14 20.30
N VAL A 351 19.91 -13.29 20.27
CA VAL A 351 18.78 -13.54 19.41
C VAL A 351 17.54 -13.75 20.27
N SER A 352 16.54 -12.90 20.11
CA SER A 352 15.21 -13.14 20.65
C SER A 352 14.27 -13.57 19.54
N THR A 353 13.56 -14.68 19.76
CA THR A 353 12.59 -15.20 18.79
C THR A 353 11.21 -15.15 19.39
N PHE A 354 10.25 -14.70 18.60
CA PHE A 354 8.84 -14.80 18.95
C PHE A 354 8.03 -15.17 17.72
N THR A 355 6.88 -15.73 17.97
CA THR A 355 5.98 -16.16 16.90
C THR A 355 4.82 -15.19 16.85
N VAL A 356 4.53 -14.67 15.66
CA VAL A 356 3.27 -13.95 15.41
C VAL A 356 2.29 -14.96 14.83
N PRO A 357 1.25 -15.30 15.59
CA PRO A 357 0.24 -16.23 15.10
C PRO A 357 -0.43 -15.66 13.86
N PHE A 358 -0.42 -16.43 12.80
CA PHE A 358 -1.11 -16.09 11.58
C PHE A 358 -2.23 -17.10 11.36
N SER A 359 -3.37 -16.79 11.90
CA SER A 359 -4.57 -17.56 11.64
C SER A 359 -5.57 -16.73 10.85
N ALA A 360 -6.09 -17.34 9.79
CA ALA A 360 -7.13 -16.72 9.01
C ALA A 360 -8.38 -16.48 9.89
N ILE A 361 -8.81 -15.23 9.97
CA ILE A 361 -10.14 -14.89 10.48
C ILE A 361 -11.17 -15.58 9.59
N PRO A 362 -12.28 -16.12 10.12
CA PRO A 362 -13.31 -16.70 9.29
C PRO A 362 -13.82 -15.63 8.30
N GLU A 363 -13.53 -15.85 7.05
CA GLU A 363 -13.91 -14.93 5.98
C GLU A 363 -15.22 -15.36 5.38
N SER A 364 -16.28 -14.59 5.60
CA SER A 364 -17.53 -14.75 4.90
C SER A 364 -17.41 -14.18 3.50
N LEU A 365 -17.80 -14.95 2.51
CA LEU A 365 -17.96 -14.49 1.14
C LEU A 365 -19.41 -14.04 0.91
N ARG A 366 -19.59 -13.00 0.12
CA ARG A 366 -20.91 -12.58 -0.34
C ARG A 366 -21.54 -13.66 -1.23
N PRO A 367 -22.86 -13.77 -1.29
CA PRO A 367 -23.54 -14.72 -2.16
C PRO A 367 -23.05 -14.61 -3.60
N GLY A 368 -22.79 -15.75 -4.23
CA GLY A 368 -22.32 -15.83 -5.61
C GLY A 368 -20.84 -15.55 -5.83
N LEU A 369 -20.09 -15.13 -4.80
CA LEU A 369 -18.63 -15.01 -4.91
C LEU A 369 -17.94 -16.33 -4.58
N SER A 370 -16.88 -16.63 -5.34
CA SER A 370 -16.02 -17.80 -5.12
C SER A 370 -14.57 -17.39 -4.97
N ARG A 371 -13.84 -18.15 -4.18
CA ARG A 371 -12.38 -18.17 -4.13
C ARG A 371 -11.91 -19.57 -4.43
N TYR A 372 -10.94 -19.69 -5.28
CA TYR A 372 -10.38 -20.99 -5.66
C TYR A 372 -8.87 -20.89 -5.82
N SER A 373 -8.20 -22.03 -5.65
CA SER A 373 -6.81 -22.24 -6.02
C SER A 373 -6.66 -23.68 -6.48
N VAL A 374 -6.02 -23.87 -7.61
CA VAL A 374 -5.65 -25.17 -8.16
C VAL A 374 -4.17 -25.13 -8.47
N ALA A 375 -3.39 -25.97 -7.79
CA ALA A 375 -1.95 -26.08 -7.97
C ALA A 375 -1.57 -27.51 -8.31
N VAL A 376 -0.74 -27.69 -9.33
CA VAL A 376 -0.19 -28.99 -9.76
C VAL A 376 1.29 -28.79 -10.02
N GLY A 377 2.10 -29.69 -9.49
CA GLY A 377 3.55 -29.57 -9.67
C GLY A 377 4.33 -30.63 -8.90
N ARG A 378 5.56 -30.25 -8.61
CA ARG A 378 6.48 -31.05 -7.78
C ARG A 378 6.91 -30.24 -6.58
N THR A 379 7.04 -30.87 -5.44
CA THR A 379 7.51 -30.22 -4.20
C THR A 379 8.93 -29.70 -4.37
N ARG A 380 9.25 -28.64 -3.65
CA ARG A 380 10.57 -28.03 -3.56
C ARG A 380 10.90 -27.80 -2.09
N ASP A 381 12.15 -27.81 -1.75
CA ASP A 381 12.66 -27.59 -0.38
C ASP A 381 12.26 -28.68 0.65
N LEU A 382 11.42 -29.63 0.26
CA LEU A 382 11.02 -30.77 1.09
C LEU A 382 10.63 -31.94 0.19
N GLY A 383 11.10 -33.13 0.54
CA GLY A 383 10.91 -34.35 -0.28
C GLY A 383 11.89 -34.46 -1.43
N ASP A 384 11.60 -35.34 -2.39
CA ASP A 384 12.44 -35.60 -3.56
C ASP A 384 11.74 -35.17 -4.85
N HIS A 385 11.33 -33.90 -4.90
CA HIS A 385 10.53 -33.42 -6.03
C HIS A 385 9.26 -34.25 -6.29
N ASP A 386 8.61 -34.63 -5.20
CA ASP A 386 7.42 -35.48 -5.24
C ASP A 386 6.26 -34.78 -5.98
N PRO A 387 5.56 -35.46 -6.87
CA PRO A 387 4.41 -34.88 -7.55
C PRO A 387 3.26 -34.69 -6.58
N PHE A 388 2.57 -33.55 -6.71
CA PHE A 388 1.38 -33.25 -5.92
C PHE A 388 0.34 -32.50 -6.75
N GLY A 389 -0.91 -32.55 -6.26
CA GLY A 389 -2.01 -31.72 -6.70
C GLY A 389 -2.79 -31.21 -5.51
N GLU A 390 -3.17 -29.98 -5.57
CA GLU A 390 -4.00 -29.31 -4.56
C GLU A 390 -5.09 -28.51 -5.23
N MET A 391 -6.30 -28.61 -4.68
CA MET A 391 -7.44 -27.78 -5.06
C MET A 391 -8.13 -27.29 -3.82
N THR A 392 -8.43 -25.99 -3.76
CA THR A 392 -9.25 -25.41 -2.69
C THR A 392 -10.35 -24.55 -3.32
N TYR A 393 -11.52 -24.59 -2.72
CA TYR A 393 -12.69 -23.86 -3.20
C TYR A 393 -13.53 -23.34 -2.05
N GLN A 394 -13.87 -22.07 -2.09
CA GLN A 394 -14.81 -21.41 -1.18
C GLN A 394 -15.92 -20.76 -1.99
N TYR A 395 -17.14 -20.84 -1.49
CA TYR A 395 -18.30 -20.24 -2.16
C TYR A 395 -19.28 -19.64 -1.16
N GLY A 396 -19.66 -18.40 -1.39
CA GLY A 396 -20.73 -17.74 -0.63
C GLY A 396 -22.10 -18.23 -1.06
N LEU A 397 -22.73 -19.05 -0.24
CA LEU A 397 -24.05 -19.61 -0.49
C LEU A 397 -25.16 -18.59 -0.20
N THR A 398 -25.04 -17.90 0.92
CA THR A 398 -25.96 -16.85 1.37
C THR A 398 -25.17 -15.71 2.01
N ASN A 399 -25.84 -14.64 2.41
CA ASN A 399 -25.21 -13.57 3.20
C ASN A 399 -24.61 -14.07 4.52
N SER A 400 -25.07 -15.21 5.01
CA SER A 400 -24.66 -15.77 6.31
C SER A 400 -23.83 -17.04 6.20
N ILE A 401 -23.81 -17.70 5.04
CA ILE A 401 -23.16 -19.02 4.91
C ILE A 401 -22.16 -19.02 3.76
N THR A 402 -20.93 -19.38 4.08
CA THR A 402 -19.86 -19.67 3.12
C THR A 402 -19.46 -21.13 3.26
N ALA A 403 -19.39 -21.87 2.17
CA ALA A 403 -18.92 -23.24 2.14
C ALA A 403 -17.44 -23.30 1.75
N ASN A 404 -16.68 -24.18 2.39
CA ASN A 404 -15.28 -24.44 2.16
C ASN A 404 -15.06 -25.90 1.79
N SER A 405 -14.21 -26.16 0.79
CA SER A 405 -13.78 -27.50 0.42
C SER A 405 -12.36 -27.49 -0.12
N GLY A 406 -11.69 -28.63 -0.06
CA GLY A 406 -10.37 -28.77 -0.68
C GLY A 406 -9.92 -30.23 -0.72
N LEU A 407 -9.02 -30.49 -1.63
CA LEU A 407 -8.40 -31.79 -1.86
C LEU A 407 -6.91 -31.59 -2.06
N ARG A 408 -6.07 -32.40 -1.42
CA ARG A 408 -4.63 -32.47 -1.65
C ARG A 408 -4.24 -33.93 -1.86
N VAL A 409 -3.52 -34.21 -2.92
CA VAL A 409 -3.06 -35.53 -3.27
C VAL A 409 -1.57 -35.50 -3.58
N ALA A 410 -0.86 -36.51 -3.13
CA ALA A 410 0.52 -36.81 -3.49
C ALA A 410 0.75 -38.30 -3.40
N GLU A 411 1.93 -38.77 -3.76
CA GLU A 411 2.25 -40.18 -3.63
C GLU A 411 2.12 -40.65 -2.18
N GLY A 412 1.28 -41.67 -1.95
CA GLY A 412 1.00 -42.21 -0.61
C GLY A 412 0.35 -41.23 0.36
N TYR A 413 -0.23 -40.14 -0.15
CA TYR A 413 -0.91 -39.15 0.66
C TYR A 413 -2.18 -38.64 0.00
N GLN A 414 -3.25 -38.55 0.79
CA GLN A 414 -4.49 -37.93 0.39
C GLN A 414 -5.07 -37.16 1.58
N ALA A 415 -5.54 -35.95 1.35
CA ALA A 415 -6.25 -35.19 2.35
C ALA A 415 -7.46 -34.48 1.73
N PHE A 416 -8.54 -34.45 2.46
CA PHE A 416 -9.78 -33.80 2.07
C PHE A 416 -10.25 -32.89 3.22
N VAL A 417 -10.59 -31.66 2.88
CA VAL A 417 -11.16 -30.69 3.83
C VAL A 417 -12.57 -30.31 3.42
N VAL A 418 -13.44 -30.23 4.41
CA VAL A 418 -14.79 -29.67 4.29
C VAL A 418 -15.06 -28.79 5.47
N GLY A 419 -15.74 -27.70 5.23
CA GLY A 419 -16.07 -26.76 6.28
C GLY A 419 -16.96 -25.64 5.81
N GLY A 420 -17.12 -24.66 6.67
CA GLY A 420 -17.87 -23.47 6.33
C GLY A 420 -17.79 -22.38 7.38
N VAL A 421 -18.28 -21.22 6.99
CA VAL A 421 -18.40 -20.07 7.87
C VAL A 421 -19.87 -19.69 8.00
N TYR A 422 -20.32 -19.48 9.23
CA TYR A 422 -21.62 -18.94 9.54
C TYR A 422 -21.49 -17.55 10.15
N ALA A 423 -21.90 -16.54 9.39
CA ALA A 423 -21.92 -15.15 9.82
C ALA A 423 -23.29 -14.80 10.39
N SER A 424 -23.32 -14.30 11.63
CA SER A 424 -24.53 -13.92 12.34
C SER A 424 -24.36 -12.59 13.08
N SER A 425 -25.44 -12.10 13.68
CA SER A 425 -25.40 -10.89 14.52
C SER A 425 -24.50 -11.04 15.76
N ILE A 426 -24.20 -12.26 16.19
CA ILE A 426 -23.32 -12.56 17.32
C ILE A 426 -21.86 -12.82 16.89
N GLY A 427 -21.54 -12.74 15.60
CA GLY A 427 -20.20 -12.93 15.04
C GLY A 427 -20.14 -13.96 13.93
N ALA A 428 -18.94 -14.14 13.38
CA ALA A 428 -18.65 -15.13 12.36
C ALA A 428 -17.98 -16.35 12.99
N PHE A 429 -18.53 -17.52 12.72
CA PHE A 429 -18.03 -18.83 13.19
C PHE A 429 -17.53 -19.60 11.98
N GLY A 430 -16.32 -20.07 12.01
CA GLY A 430 -15.75 -20.96 11.00
C GLY A 430 -15.46 -22.32 11.60
N LEU A 431 -15.84 -23.37 10.90
CA LEU A 431 -15.49 -24.75 11.24
C LEU A 431 -14.98 -25.44 9.98
N ASP A 432 -13.75 -25.90 10.02
CA ASP A 432 -13.14 -26.71 8.96
C ASP A 432 -12.64 -28.01 9.54
N THR A 433 -12.90 -29.11 8.85
CA THR A 433 -12.45 -30.44 9.24
C THR A 433 -11.68 -31.06 8.10
N THR A 434 -10.46 -31.49 8.36
CA THR A 434 -9.58 -32.14 7.41
C THR A 434 -9.39 -33.61 7.80
N TYR A 435 -9.64 -34.49 6.87
CA TYR A 435 -9.27 -35.91 6.97
C TYR A 435 -8.01 -36.14 6.14
N SER A 436 -7.02 -36.83 6.69
CA SER A 436 -5.83 -37.23 5.97
C SER A 436 -5.58 -38.73 6.07
N LYS A 437 -5.07 -39.28 4.99
CA LYS A 437 -4.58 -40.67 4.88
C LYS A 437 -3.16 -40.64 4.35
N ALA A 438 -2.23 -41.20 5.09
CA ALA A 438 -0.82 -41.19 4.79
C ALA A 438 -0.26 -42.60 4.86
N ASP A 439 0.61 -42.95 3.92
CA ASP A 439 1.36 -44.22 3.89
C ASP A 439 2.82 -43.90 4.22
N LEU A 440 3.23 -44.21 5.44
CA LEU A 440 4.57 -43.90 5.94
C LEU A 440 5.43 -45.15 5.96
N PRO A 441 6.65 -45.08 5.44
CA PRO A 441 7.61 -46.18 5.59
C PRO A 441 7.82 -46.46 7.09
N ARG A 442 7.77 -47.69 7.54
CA ARG A 442 7.90 -48.22 8.88
C ARG A 442 6.64 -48.07 9.78
N GLU A 443 5.83 -47.01 9.66
CA GLU A 443 4.62 -46.82 10.47
C GLU A 443 3.37 -47.39 9.76
N GLY A 444 3.46 -47.63 8.42
CA GLY A 444 2.36 -48.12 7.61
C GLY A 444 1.30 -47.06 7.32
N LYS A 445 0.08 -47.52 7.09
CA LYS A 445 -1.06 -46.64 6.74
C LYS A 445 -1.62 -46.02 7.99
N LEU A 446 -1.61 -44.69 8.05
CA LEU A 446 -2.19 -43.87 9.13
C LEU A 446 -3.30 -43.02 8.53
N ASP A 447 -4.34 -42.85 9.30
CA ASP A 447 -5.43 -41.92 8.98
C ASP A 447 -5.91 -41.17 10.21
N GLY A 448 -6.39 -39.96 10.00
CA GLY A 448 -6.83 -39.13 11.09
C GLY A 448 -7.54 -37.87 10.66
N TRP A 449 -8.06 -37.18 11.68
CA TRP A 449 -8.84 -35.96 11.54
C TRP A 449 -8.14 -34.78 12.22
N MET A 450 -8.27 -33.63 11.61
CA MET A 450 -7.94 -32.34 12.21
C MET A 450 -9.17 -31.45 12.09
N ALA A 451 -9.58 -30.83 13.19
CA ALA A 451 -10.65 -29.86 13.22
C ALA A 451 -10.13 -28.48 13.64
N ARG A 452 -10.58 -27.44 12.97
CA ARG A 452 -10.28 -26.05 13.26
C ARG A 452 -11.56 -25.28 13.44
N LEU A 453 -11.74 -24.67 14.63
CA LEU A 453 -12.83 -23.77 14.95
C LEU A 453 -12.29 -22.35 15.03
N SER A 454 -12.93 -21.41 14.38
CA SER A 454 -12.57 -20.00 14.41
C SER A 454 -13.79 -19.14 14.71
N TYR A 455 -13.58 -18.00 15.37
CA TYR A 455 -14.61 -17.03 15.69
C TYR A 455 -14.06 -15.62 15.58
N SER A 456 -14.87 -14.71 15.03
CA SER A 456 -14.53 -13.29 15.00
C SER A 456 -15.78 -12.44 15.17
N ARG A 457 -15.65 -11.35 15.94
CA ARG A 457 -16.70 -10.36 16.10
C ARG A 457 -16.12 -8.98 16.41
N THR A 458 -16.67 -7.96 15.76
CA THR A 458 -16.46 -6.57 16.13
C THR A 458 -17.71 -6.02 16.81
N PHE A 459 -17.54 -5.54 18.05
CA PHE A 459 -18.60 -4.93 18.85
C PHE A 459 -18.61 -3.43 18.56
N GLN A 460 -19.49 -2.97 17.70
CA GLN A 460 -19.57 -1.58 17.25
C GLN A 460 -19.71 -0.56 18.39
N PRO A 461 -20.56 -0.75 19.41
CA PRO A 461 -20.73 0.24 20.48
C PRO A 461 -19.45 0.54 21.27
N THR A 462 -18.55 -0.43 21.36
CA THR A 462 -17.29 -0.32 22.10
C THR A 462 -16.06 -0.32 21.20
N ASN A 463 -16.23 -0.51 19.89
CA ASN A 463 -15.13 -0.70 18.92
C ASN A 463 -14.15 -1.80 19.37
N THR A 464 -14.69 -2.88 19.95
CA THR A 464 -13.91 -4.05 20.36
C THR A 464 -13.93 -5.08 19.26
N THR A 465 -12.77 -5.46 18.76
CA THR A 465 -12.62 -6.59 17.84
C THR A 465 -12.05 -7.76 18.59
N LEU A 466 -12.84 -8.82 18.72
CA LEU A 466 -12.44 -10.11 19.26
C LEU A 466 -12.25 -11.08 18.10
N SER A 467 -11.10 -11.68 18.03
CA SER A 467 -10.77 -12.74 17.09
C SER A 467 -10.25 -13.92 17.90
N ILE A 468 -10.99 -15.00 17.90
CA ILE A 468 -10.51 -16.30 18.39
C ILE A 468 -10.21 -17.10 17.14
N ALA A 469 -8.98 -17.02 16.71
CA ALA A 469 -8.55 -17.71 15.53
C ALA A 469 -8.02 -19.07 15.93
N GLY A 470 -8.90 -20.03 16.12
CA GLY A 470 -8.53 -21.40 16.08
C GLY A 470 -8.30 -22.10 17.37
N TYR A 471 -9.31 -22.79 17.78
CA TYR A 471 -9.06 -24.07 18.43
C TYR A 471 -8.77 -25.11 17.33
N ARG A 472 -7.54 -25.59 17.27
CA ARG A 472 -7.13 -26.71 16.41
C ARG A 472 -6.97 -27.94 17.28
N TYR A 473 -7.62 -29.02 16.90
CA TYR A 473 -7.45 -30.34 17.49
C TYR A 473 -7.15 -31.35 16.38
N SER A 474 -6.13 -32.20 16.57
CA SER A 474 -5.84 -33.29 15.65
C SER A 474 -5.82 -34.63 16.36
N THR A 475 -6.31 -35.66 15.71
CA THR A 475 -6.20 -37.05 16.19
C THR A 475 -4.79 -37.57 15.98
N GLU A 476 -4.42 -38.67 16.64
CA GLU A 476 -3.07 -39.22 16.63
C GLU A 476 -2.61 -39.69 15.23
N GLY A 477 -3.54 -40.20 14.43
CA GLY A 477 -3.25 -40.67 13.07
C GLY A 477 -3.15 -39.55 12.02
N TYR A 478 -3.55 -38.32 12.35
CA TYR A 478 -3.48 -37.23 11.39
C TYR A 478 -2.04 -36.88 11.02
N ARG A 479 -1.77 -36.80 9.72
CA ARG A 479 -0.51 -36.31 9.16
C ARG A 479 -0.75 -35.26 8.12
N ASP A 480 0.17 -34.31 8.07
CA ASP A 480 0.24 -33.34 6.97
C ASP A 480 1.16 -33.84 5.86
N LEU A 481 1.00 -33.33 4.63
CA LEU A 481 1.87 -33.71 3.51
C LEU A 481 3.34 -33.41 3.82
N GLY A 482 3.63 -32.29 4.47
CA GLY A 482 4.99 -31.94 4.87
C GLY A 482 5.64 -32.99 5.77
N ASP A 483 4.88 -33.58 6.69
CA ASP A 483 5.40 -34.65 7.55
C ASP A 483 5.66 -35.96 6.78
N VAL A 484 4.79 -36.30 5.82
CA VAL A 484 4.97 -37.49 4.98
C VAL A 484 6.25 -37.38 4.13
N LEU A 485 6.45 -36.23 3.51
CA LEU A 485 7.63 -35.94 2.72
C LEU A 485 8.90 -35.90 3.56
N GLY A 486 8.84 -35.23 4.72
CA GLY A 486 9.97 -35.15 5.64
C GLY A 486 10.40 -36.47 6.21
N VAL A 487 9.45 -37.36 6.60
CA VAL A 487 9.76 -38.72 7.01
C VAL A 487 10.45 -39.53 5.91
N ARG A 488 9.97 -39.42 4.66
CA ARG A 488 10.56 -40.15 3.52
C ARG A 488 11.95 -39.62 3.20
N GLU A 489 12.17 -38.32 3.22
CA GLU A 489 13.48 -37.70 3.00
C GLU A 489 14.47 -38.09 4.09
N ALA A 490 14.07 -37.98 5.35
CA ALA A 490 14.90 -38.36 6.48
C ALA A 490 15.32 -39.83 6.45
N LEU A 491 14.41 -40.72 6.06
CA LEU A 491 14.74 -42.15 5.89
C LEU A 491 15.75 -42.39 4.78
N ARG A 492 15.68 -41.69 3.65
CA ARG A 492 16.68 -41.80 2.57
C ARG A 492 18.05 -41.33 3.03
N ASN A 493 18.08 -40.31 3.85
CA ASN A 493 19.31 -39.71 4.37
C ASN A 493 19.83 -40.36 5.66
N ASN A 494 19.17 -41.46 6.14
CA ASN A 494 19.42 -42.07 7.44
C ASN A 494 19.30 -41.09 8.61
N GLU A 495 18.40 -40.15 8.51
CA GLU A 495 18.06 -39.15 9.52
C GLU A 495 16.73 -39.48 10.21
N THR A 496 16.36 -38.71 11.23
CA THR A 496 15.07 -38.83 11.90
C THR A 496 14.26 -37.55 11.67
N TRP A 497 13.02 -37.70 11.29
CA TRP A 497 12.09 -36.60 11.12
C TRP A 497 11.19 -36.47 12.35
N GLU A 498 11.11 -35.26 12.92
CA GLU A 498 10.12 -34.95 13.95
C GLU A 498 8.84 -34.39 13.30
N SER A 499 7.79 -35.18 13.29
CA SER A 499 6.51 -34.77 12.72
C SER A 499 5.84 -33.69 13.55
N THR A 500 5.75 -32.47 13.01
CA THR A 500 5.09 -31.37 13.67
C THR A 500 3.60 -31.57 13.79
N SER A 501 2.94 -32.15 12.79
CA SER A 501 1.50 -32.40 12.81
C SER A 501 1.11 -33.51 13.78
N TYR A 502 1.97 -34.53 13.94
CA TYR A 502 1.79 -35.59 14.94
C TYR A 502 2.00 -35.06 16.35
N MET A 503 3.07 -34.31 16.55
CA MET A 503 3.42 -33.76 17.85
C MET A 503 2.36 -32.80 18.37
N GLN A 504 1.80 -31.98 17.52
CA GLN A 504 0.80 -30.97 17.89
C GLN A 504 -0.55 -31.63 18.18
N ARG A 505 -0.96 -31.61 19.46
CA ARG A 505 -2.26 -32.12 19.89
C ARG A 505 -3.36 -31.09 19.73
N SER A 506 -3.17 -29.92 20.32
CA SER A 506 -4.13 -28.85 20.24
C SER A 506 -3.45 -27.49 20.28
N ARG A 507 -4.08 -26.49 19.69
CA ARG A 507 -3.62 -25.11 19.71
C ARG A 507 -4.82 -24.19 19.89
N PHE A 508 -4.71 -23.23 20.79
CA PHE A 508 -5.68 -22.18 21.00
C PHE A 508 -5.01 -20.83 20.78
N GLU A 509 -5.70 -19.95 20.09
CA GLU A 509 -5.23 -18.60 19.79
C GLU A 509 -6.33 -17.58 20.03
N VAL A 510 -5.99 -16.42 20.57
CA VAL A 510 -6.89 -15.31 20.80
C VAL A 510 -6.22 -13.99 20.47
N SER A 511 -6.97 -13.09 19.85
CA SER A 511 -6.57 -11.70 19.63
C SER A 511 -7.75 -10.78 19.94
N ILE A 512 -7.51 -9.77 20.76
CA ILE A 512 -8.49 -8.76 21.16
C ILE A 512 -7.88 -7.40 20.91
N ASN A 513 -8.59 -6.57 20.17
CA ASN A 513 -8.24 -5.17 19.99
C ASN A 513 -9.41 -4.32 20.47
N GLN A 514 -9.13 -3.44 21.42
CA GLN A 514 -10.11 -2.57 22.05
C GLN A 514 -9.72 -1.12 21.86
N SER A 515 -10.55 -0.35 21.16
CA SER A 515 -10.42 1.10 21.17
C SER A 515 -11.05 1.67 22.43
N LEU A 516 -10.30 2.46 23.19
CA LEU A 516 -10.77 3.15 24.39
C LEU A 516 -11.05 4.64 24.10
N ASN A 517 -11.26 4.98 22.82
CA ASN A 517 -11.46 6.35 22.35
C ASN A 517 -10.32 7.29 22.82
N GLN A 518 -10.64 8.34 23.58
CA GLN A 518 -9.67 9.29 24.13
C GLN A 518 -8.66 8.67 25.12
N TYR A 519 -8.91 7.48 25.62
CA TYR A 519 -8.01 6.75 26.51
C TYR A 519 -7.10 5.77 25.77
N GLY A 520 -7.06 5.85 24.43
CA GLY A 520 -6.16 5.07 23.59
C GLY A 520 -6.71 3.73 23.14
N SER A 521 -5.84 2.76 23.00
CA SER A 521 -6.18 1.40 22.56
C SER A 521 -5.52 0.34 23.42
N LEU A 522 -6.21 -0.76 23.60
CA LEU A 522 -5.71 -1.96 24.28
C LEU A 522 -5.67 -3.10 23.27
N PHE A 523 -4.58 -3.86 23.24
CA PHE A 523 -4.52 -5.11 22.53
C PHE A 523 -4.10 -6.25 23.46
N VAL A 524 -4.64 -7.42 23.21
CA VAL A 524 -4.26 -8.68 23.86
C VAL A 524 -4.18 -9.73 22.78
N SER A 525 -3.04 -10.41 22.67
CA SER A 525 -2.89 -11.56 21.79
C SER A 525 -2.20 -12.69 22.56
N GLY A 526 -2.59 -13.92 22.28
CA GLY A 526 -1.94 -15.06 22.88
C GLY A 526 -2.25 -16.37 22.18
N SER A 527 -1.35 -17.31 22.38
CA SER A 527 -1.50 -18.68 21.90
C SER A 527 -1.02 -19.68 22.95
N THR A 528 -1.62 -20.84 22.92
CA THR A 528 -1.15 -21.97 23.71
C THR A 528 -1.23 -23.23 22.88
N GLN A 529 -0.19 -24.05 22.94
CA GLN A 529 -0.06 -25.27 22.14
C GLN A 529 0.34 -26.45 23.01
N ASP A 530 -0.46 -27.49 22.96
CA ASP A 530 -0.21 -28.77 23.62
C ASP A 530 0.40 -29.79 22.67
N TYR A 531 1.22 -30.65 23.21
CA TYR A 531 1.94 -31.70 22.48
C TYR A 531 1.58 -33.09 22.99
N ARG A 532 1.77 -34.12 22.13
CA ARG A 532 1.51 -35.53 22.47
C ARG A 532 2.69 -36.22 23.13
N SER A 533 3.90 -35.81 22.80
CA SER A 533 5.17 -36.49 23.16
C SER A 533 5.62 -36.26 24.61
N GLY A 534 4.75 -35.72 25.47
CA GLY A 534 5.16 -35.32 26.82
C GLY A 534 6.00 -34.05 26.88
N ARG A 535 6.17 -33.36 25.75
CA ARG A 535 6.73 -32.02 25.70
C ARG A 535 5.82 -31.06 26.45
N GLU A 536 6.41 -30.18 27.23
CA GLU A 536 5.69 -29.15 27.94
C GLU A 536 4.97 -28.22 26.95
N ARG A 537 3.91 -27.59 27.43
CA ARG A 537 3.08 -26.65 26.68
C ARG A 537 3.88 -25.40 26.29
N ASP A 538 3.77 -24.99 25.05
CA ASP A 538 4.20 -23.65 24.63
C ASP A 538 3.05 -22.66 24.89
N THR A 539 3.37 -21.54 25.51
CA THR A 539 2.40 -20.46 25.77
C THR A 539 3.04 -19.12 25.43
N GLN A 540 2.33 -18.31 24.69
CA GLN A 540 2.70 -16.94 24.40
C GLN A 540 1.51 -16.04 24.72
N LEU A 541 1.77 -14.98 25.47
CA LEU A 541 0.79 -13.93 25.77
C LEU A 541 1.46 -12.59 25.58
N GLN A 542 0.81 -11.71 24.85
CA GLN A 542 1.22 -10.33 24.67
C GLN A 542 0.02 -9.44 24.93
N MET A 543 0.19 -8.40 25.73
CA MET A 543 -0.80 -7.38 25.97
C MET A 543 -0.13 -6.01 25.94
N GLY A 544 -0.85 -5.01 25.47
CA GLY A 544 -0.34 -3.66 25.46
C GLY A 544 -1.45 -2.63 25.43
N TRP A 545 -1.13 -1.47 25.99
CA TRP A 545 -1.95 -0.29 25.97
C TRP A 545 -1.15 0.87 25.40
N ALA A 546 -1.76 1.60 24.47
CA ALA A 546 -1.17 2.77 23.86
C ALA A 546 -2.15 3.93 23.91
N ASN A 547 -1.66 5.11 24.27
CA ASN A 547 -2.46 6.33 24.27
C ASN A 547 -1.62 7.53 23.81
N THR A 548 -2.27 8.39 23.03
CA THR A 548 -1.73 9.69 22.66
C THR A 548 -2.44 10.77 23.47
N LEU A 549 -1.71 11.37 24.38
CA LEU A 549 -2.20 12.47 25.22
C LEU A 549 -2.24 13.79 24.43
N SER A 550 -2.78 14.84 25.07
CA SER A 550 -2.66 16.20 24.56
C SER A 550 -1.18 16.54 24.30
N ASN A 551 -0.91 17.39 23.31
CA ASN A 551 0.44 17.77 22.87
C ASN A 551 1.27 16.63 22.24
N ASN A 552 0.61 15.60 21.69
CA ASN A 552 1.26 14.47 21.00
C ASN A 552 2.25 13.71 21.88
N VAL A 553 2.01 13.64 23.18
CA VAL A 553 2.75 12.75 24.08
C VAL A 553 2.17 11.34 23.94
N ASN A 554 3.00 10.38 23.52
CA ASN A 554 2.60 9.00 23.37
C ASN A 554 3.06 8.19 24.57
N LEU A 555 2.15 7.42 25.14
CA LEU A 555 2.40 6.45 26.19
C LEU A 555 2.15 5.05 25.63
N ASN A 556 3.07 4.14 25.91
CA ASN A 556 2.91 2.73 25.56
C ASN A 556 3.34 1.85 26.74
N LEU A 557 2.46 0.96 27.16
CA LEU A 557 2.74 -0.07 28.14
C LEU A 557 2.50 -1.41 27.48
N SER A 558 3.49 -2.30 27.53
CA SER A 558 3.34 -3.65 27.01
C SER A 558 3.90 -4.69 27.97
N VAL A 559 3.27 -5.85 27.98
CA VAL A 559 3.71 -7.04 28.72
C VAL A 559 3.66 -8.21 27.76
N SER A 560 4.76 -8.92 27.65
CA SER A 560 4.82 -10.18 26.91
C SER A 560 5.31 -11.29 27.84
N ARG A 561 4.66 -12.45 27.75
CA ARG A 561 5.10 -13.66 28.45
C ARG A 561 5.23 -14.76 27.41
N GLN A 562 6.37 -15.39 27.39
CA GLN A 562 6.67 -16.53 26.55
C GLN A 562 7.15 -17.69 27.41
N GLN A 563 6.54 -18.83 27.20
CA GLN A 563 6.96 -20.10 27.77
C GLN A 563 7.15 -21.07 26.64
N THR A 564 8.35 -21.59 26.49
CA THR A 564 8.67 -22.62 25.49
C THR A 564 9.00 -23.90 26.24
N GLY A 565 8.32 -24.97 25.91
CA GLY A 565 8.57 -26.28 26.51
C GLY A 565 9.95 -26.82 26.15
N SER A 566 10.54 -27.59 27.04
CA SER A 566 11.79 -28.27 26.78
C SER A 566 11.65 -29.25 25.62
N TYR A 567 12.58 -29.25 24.67
CA TYR A 567 12.62 -30.21 23.57
C TYR A 567 13.98 -30.90 23.49
N LEU A 568 13.94 -32.13 22.98
CA LEU A 568 15.16 -32.87 22.67
C LEU A 568 15.63 -32.37 21.31
N ASN A 569 16.72 -31.62 21.29
CA ASN A 569 17.40 -31.27 20.05
C ASN A 569 18.22 -32.50 19.62
N ARG A 570 17.68 -33.30 18.71
CA ARG A 570 18.48 -34.27 17.96
C ARG A 570 19.18 -33.50 16.87
N GLN A 571 20.41 -33.20 17.07
CA GLN A 571 21.27 -32.58 16.09
C GLN A 571 21.49 -33.59 14.96
N SER A 572 20.62 -33.57 13.94
CA SER A 572 20.95 -34.16 12.65
C SER A 572 22.02 -33.26 12.03
N GLY A 573 23.17 -33.84 11.73
CA GLY A 573 24.27 -33.10 11.12
C GLY A 573 23.84 -32.55 9.76
N GLY A 574 23.77 -31.22 9.67
CA GLY A 574 23.45 -30.59 8.38
C GLY A 574 23.00 -29.14 8.45
N PHE A 575 22.53 -28.64 9.57
CA PHE A 575 22.33 -27.19 9.72
C PHE A 575 23.46 -26.61 10.54
N ASN A 576 24.39 -25.93 9.88
CA ASN A 576 25.36 -25.08 10.56
C ASN A 576 24.58 -24.09 11.41
N ASP A 577 24.73 -24.24 12.73
CA ASP A 577 24.42 -23.17 13.66
C ASP A 577 25.14 -21.92 13.19
N GLN A 578 24.39 -20.82 12.99
CA GLN A 578 24.93 -19.56 12.45
C GLN A 578 25.96 -18.89 13.35
N LEU A 579 26.41 -19.56 14.39
CA LEU A 579 27.42 -19.09 15.34
C LEU A 579 28.83 -19.76 15.18
N GLY A 580 29.07 -20.45 14.06
CA GLY A 580 30.43 -20.82 13.67
C GLY A 580 31.20 -21.76 14.63
N ASN A 581 30.52 -22.46 15.53
CA ASN A 581 31.18 -23.48 16.36
C ASN A 581 31.10 -24.83 15.68
N SER A 582 32.18 -25.19 14.98
CA SER A 582 32.46 -26.57 14.58
C SER A 582 32.70 -27.42 15.85
N VAL A 583 31.62 -28.08 16.31
CA VAL A 583 31.76 -29.12 17.32
C VAL A 583 32.29 -30.37 16.61
N PRO A 584 33.42 -30.96 17.07
CA PRO A 584 33.96 -32.17 16.45
C PRO A 584 32.92 -33.28 16.50
N ASN A 585 32.74 -33.93 15.36
CA ASN A 585 31.83 -35.03 15.11
C ASN A 585 32.29 -36.30 15.86
N ASN A 586 31.96 -36.44 17.13
CA ASN A 586 32.09 -37.69 17.84
C ASN A 586 30.94 -37.84 18.87
N GLY A 587 29.91 -38.53 18.44
CA GLY A 587 28.85 -39.04 19.31
C GLY A 587 27.54 -38.28 19.15
N VAL A 588 26.49 -39.03 18.86
CA VAL A 588 25.07 -38.58 18.86
C VAL A 588 24.72 -38.12 20.28
N GLY A 589 25.00 -36.87 20.58
CA GLY A 589 24.58 -36.22 21.81
C GLY A 589 23.18 -35.68 21.68
N THR A 590 22.22 -36.29 22.33
CA THR A 590 20.91 -35.67 22.53
C THR A 590 21.07 -34.55 23.56
N THR A 591 21.18 -33.32 23.09
CA THR A 591 21.14 -32.16 23.98
C THR A 591 19.66 -31.79 24.21
N ARG A 592 19.27 -31.83 25.48
CA ARG A 592 17.96 -31.34 25.89
C ARG A 592 18.06 -29.82 26.00
N SER A 593 17.40 -29.09 25.09
CA SER A 593 17.23 -27.65 25.28
C SER A 593 16.23 -27.43 26.43
N PRO A 594 16.67 -26.77 27.52
CA PRO A 594 15.77 -26.49 28.64
C PRO A 594 14.64 -25.58 28.17
N GLY A 595 13.44 -25.80 28.66
CA GLY A 595 12.34 -24.88 28.43
C GLY A 595 12.67 -23.49 28.96
N SER A 596 12.27 -22.46 28.25
CA SER A 596 12.45 -21.07 28.66
C SER A 596 11.13 -20.47 29.12
N ASN A 597 11.17 -19.68 30.17
CA ASN A 597 10.04 -18.89 30.63
C ASN A 597 10.53 -17.46 30.83
N GLU A 598 10.01 -16.55 30.04
CA GLU A 598 10.39 -15.14 30.09
C GLU A 598 9.15 -14.26 30.13
N THR A 599 9.19 -13.25 30.99
CA THR A 599 8.22 -12.18 31.01
C THR A 599 8.96 -10.87 30.79
N VAL A 600 8.53 -10.11 29.78
CA VAL A 600 9.07 -8.80 29.45
C VAL A 600 7.97 -7.77 29.66
N THR A 601 8.25 -6.75 30.45
CA THR A 601 7.37 -5.59 30.66
C THR A 601 8.09 -4.35 30.16
N MET A 602 7.44 -3.55 29.35
CA MET A 602 7.98 -2.31 28.80
C MET A 602 7.02 -1.15 29.03
N LEU A 603 7.55 -0.05 29.50
CA LEU A 603 6.89 1.25 29.52
C LEU A 603 7.70 2.21 28.67
N SER A 604 7.05 2.86 27.71
CA SER A 604 7.67 3.91 26.90
C SER A 604 6.84 5.19 26.89
N VAL A 605 7.54 6.30 26.85
CA VAL A 605 6.97 7.64 26.74
C VAL A 605 7.72 8.35 25.62
N SER A 606 6.99 8.93 24.68
CA SER A 606 7.58 9.76 23.64
C SER A 606 6.86 11.08 23.49
N PHE A 607 7.60 12.14 23.23
CA PHE A 607 7.06 13.47 23.07
C PHE A 607 7.89 14.30 22.08
N PRO A 608 7.24 15.17 21.29
CA PRO A 608 7.93 16.07 20.38
C PRO A 608 8.65 17.19 21.16
N LEU A 609 9.88 17.53 20.75
CA LEU A 609 10.68 18.61 21.35
C LEU A 609 10.36 19.99 20.77
N GLY A 610 9.13 20.21 20.34
CA GLY A 610 8.70 21.48 19.77
C GLY A 610 7.21 21.51 19.49
N SER A 611 6.77 22.57 18.80
CA SER A 611 5.35 22.67 18.42
C SER A 611 4.97 21.62 17.38
N PRO A 612 3.92 20.81 17.64
CA PRO A 612 3.44 19.81 16.68
C PRO A 612 3.01 20.37 15.31
N ALA A 613 2.76 21.68 15.25
CA ALA A 613 2.39 22.36 14.01
C ALA A 613 3.58 22.58 13.06
N LYS A 614 4.81 22.40 13.51
CA LYS A 614 6.00 22.52 12.67
C LYS A 614 6.37 21.16 12.09
N ALA A 615 6.70 21.14 10.81
CA ALA A 615 7.35 20.00 10.20
C ALA A 615 8.75 19.77 10.82
N ASN A 616 9.23 18.53 10.79
CA ASN A 616 10.61 18.17 11.22
C ASN A 616 10.90 18.41 12.72
N VAL A 617 9.90 18.32 13.60
CA VAL A 617 10.13 18.40 15.05
C VAL A 617 10.75 17.10 15.56
N PRO A 618 11.91 17.14 16.21
CA PRO A 618 12.49 15.95 16.80
C PRO A 618 11.61 15.38 17.92
N THR A 619 11.57 14.06 18.02
CA THR A 619 10.86 13.34 19.06
C THR A 619 11.87 12.73 20.04
N LEU A 620 11.69 12.99 21.32
CA LEU A 620 12.42 12.30 22.39
C LEU A 620 11.54 11.17 22.91
N SER A 621 12.08 9.96 22.96
CA SER A 621 11.43 8.81 23.57
C SER A 621 12.31 8.22 24.66
N THR A 622 11.69 7.77 25.73
CA THR A 622 12.38 7.03 26.79
C THR A 622 11.59 5.78 27.13
N SER A 623 12.26 4.70 27.37
CA SER A 623 11.64 3.43 27.75
C SER A 623 12.38 2.74 28.87
N VAL A 624 11.61 1.98 29.64
CA VAL A 624 12.10 1.06 30.65
C VAL A 624 11.55 -0.32 30.31
N THR A 625 12.44 -1.27 30.11
CA THR A 625 12.10 -2.66 29.86
C THR A 625 12.61 -3.52 31.01
N HIS A 626 11.73 -4.33 31.58
CA HIS A 626 12.07 -5.33 32.57
C HIS A 626 11.85 -6.72 31.98
N SER A 627 12.89 -7.53 31.97
CA SER A 627 12.80 -8.95 31.63
C SER A 627 13.14 -9.80 32.83
N THR A 628 12.40 -10.88 33.05
CA THR A 628 12.71 -11.85 34.13
C THR A 628 14.05 -12.53 33.95
N ASN A 629 14.56 -12.62 32.72
CA ASN A 629 15.84 -13.30 32.41
C ASN A 629 17.00 -12.32 32.30
N SER A 630 16.77 -11.12 31.76
CA SER A 630 17.82 -10.13 31.48
C SER A 630 17.72 -8.84 32.33
N GLY A 631 16.83 -8.80 33.33
CA GLY A 631 16.73 -7.67 34.26
C GLY A 631 16.18 -6.39 33.64
N ASN A 632 16.65 -5.24 34.11
CA ASN A 632 16.16 -3.93 33.67
C ASN A 632 17.06 -3.33 32.59
N GLN A 633 16.44 -2.80 31.56
CA GLN A 633 17.07 -2.00 30.52
C GLN A 633 16.39 -0.64 30.43
N TYR A 634 17.17 0.41 30.34
CA TYR A 634 16.76 1.80 30.19
C TYR A 634 17.24 2.30 28.84
N GLN A 635 16.38 2.95 28.09
CA GLN A 635 16.73 3.48 26.78
C GLN A 635 16.17 4.89 26.62
N THR A 636 16.95 5.76 26.00
CA THR A 636 16.52 7.08 25.56
C THR A 636 16.94 7.27 24.10
N SER A 637 16.01 7.70 23.28
CA SER A 637 16.17 7.90 21.84
C SER A 637 15.72 9.29 21.44
N LEU A 638 16.52 9.95 20.62
CA LEU A 638 16.17 11.19 19.93
C LEU A 638 16.09 10.88 18.43
N SER A 639 14.94 11.10 17.83
CA SER A 639 14.74 10.84 16.40
C SER A 639 14.06 12.04 15.73
N GLY A 640 14.28 12.17 14.42
CA GLY A 640 13.68 13.27 13.67
C GLY A 640 13.90 13.11 12.17
N THR A 641 13.28 14.02 11.43
CA THR A 641 13.46 14.17 9.99
C THR A 641 14.01 15.57 9.69
N GLN A 642 14.65 15.72 8.55
CA GLN A 642 15.17 16.98 8.08
C GLN A 642 14.94 17.15 6.57
N GLY A 643 14.81 18.40 6.13
CA GLY A 643 14.45 18.80 4.78
C GLY A 643 12.94 19.02 4.63
N ASP A 644 12.55 19.87 3.69
CA ASP A 644 11.12 20.15 3.42
C ASP A 644 10.40 18.90 2.88
N ASP A 645 11.15 18.04 2.19
CA ASP A 645 10.71 16.75 1.67
C ASP A 645 10.84 15.59 2.67
N GLN A 646 11.34 15.88 3.92
CA GLN A 646 11.62 14.89 4.97
C GLN A 646 12.52 13.73 4.49
N SER A 647 13.36 13.99 3.50
CA SER A 647 14.19 12.97 2.84
C SER A 647 15.35 12.46 3.70
N LEU A 648 15.72 13.15 4.78
CA LEU A 648 16.71 12.71 5.75
C LEU A 648 16.01 12.35 7.06
N SER A 649 16.17 11.12 7.53
CA SER A 649 15.78 10.71 8.88
C SER A 649 17.00 10.30 9.68
N TYR A 650 16.96 10.56 10.98
CA TYR A 650 18.03 10.23 11.90
C TYR A 650 17.49 9.79 13.26
N SER A 651 18.26 8.93 13.93
CA SER A 651 18.08 8.65 15.37
C SER A 651 19.41 8.56 16.07
N MET A 652 19.38 8.90 17.37
CA MET A 652 20.48 8.71 18.31
C MET A 652 19.91 8.08 19.57
N ASP A 653 20.53 7.00 20.00
CA ASP A 653 20.00 6.18 21.08
C ASP A 653 21.08 5.90 22.11
N VAL A 654 20.68 5.90 23.37
CA VAL A 654 21.50 5.47 24.49
C VAL A 654 20.73 4.45 25.30
N SER A 655 21.31 3.30 25.52
CA SER A 655 20.71 2.27 26.38
C SER A 655 21.65 1.86 27.49
N HIS A 656 21.07 1.50 28.63
CA HIS A 656 21.77 0.96 29.81
C HIS A 656 21.14 -0.37 30.24
N ASP A 657 21.92 -1.42 30.23
CA ASP A 657 21.55 -2.72 30.77
C ASP A 657 22.05 -2.79 32.24
N ALA A 658 21.09 -2.85 33.17
CA ALA A 658 21.41 -2.83 34.60
C ALA A 658 22.02 -4.15 35.11
N GLN A 659 21.74 -5.27 34.45
CA GLN A 659 22.26 -6.58 34.83
C GLN A 659 23.70 -6.75 34.36
N GLN A 660 23.97 -6.42 33.11
CA GLN A 660 25.32 -6.48 32.54
C GLN A 660 26.13 -5.23 32.86
N LYS A 661 25.53 -4.18 33.41
CA LYS A 661 26.12 -2.86 33.69
C LYS A 661 26.79 -2.25 32.48
N GLN A 662 26.17 -2.44 31.31
CA GLN A 662 26.69 -1.99 30.03
C GLN A 662 25.86 -0.82 29.48
N ASN A 663 26.57 0.13 28.87
CA ASN A 663 25.98 1.20 28.12
C ASN A 663 26.23 0.96 26.61
N VAL A 664 25.22 1.17 25.83
CA VAL A 664 25.31 1.13 24.35
C VAL A 664 24.88 2.47 23.82
N TRP A 665 25.69 3.02 22.93
CA TRP A 665 25.43 4.22 22.16
C TRP A 665 25.20 3.80 20.71
N SER A 666 24.14 4.27 20.10
CA SER A 666 23.86 3.99 18.72
C SER A 666 23.37 5.22 17.97
N GLY A 667 23.62 5.25 16.69
CA GLY A 667 23.14 6.26 15.77
C GLY A 667 22.75 5.64 14.45
N ASN A 668 21.73 6.19 13.83
CA ASN A 668 21.20 5.75 12.56
C ASN A 668 20.84 6.96 11.71
N VAL A 669 21.14 6.89 10.43
CA VAL A 669 20.79 7.92 9.45
C VAL A 669 20.31 7.25 8.18
N GLN A 670 19.24 7.78 7.60
CA GLN A 670 18.71 7.36 6.31
C GLN A 670 18.44 8.56 5.43
N LYS A 671 18.86 8.49 4.17
CA LYS A 671 18.61 9.52 3.17
C LYS A 671 17.94 8.92 1.94
N TYR A 672 16.82 9.49 1.57
CA TYR A 672 16.19 9.23 0.28
C TYR A 672 16.80 10.17 -0.76
N LEU A 673 17.37 9.58 -1.80
CA LEU A 673 17.88 10.26 -3.00
C LEU A 673 16.94 9.97 -4.17
N PRO A 674 16.95 10.75 -5.24
CA PRO A 674 16.06 10.50 -6.39
C PRO A 674 16.17 9.09 -6.99
N ASN A 675 17.37 8.50 -6.91
CA ASN A 675 17.69 7.23 -7.58
C ASN A 675 17.91 6.06 -6.63
N THR A 676 18.04 6.30 -5.31
CA THR A 676 18.34 5.26 -4.32
C THR A 676 18.05 5.78 -2.92
N SER A 677 17.83 4.90 -1.97
CA SER A 677 17.88 5.23 -0.55
C SER A 677 19.15 4.65 0.08
N LEU A 678 19.80 5.45 0.91
CA LEU A 678 20.99 5.06 1.64
C LEU A 678 20.70 5.09 3.12
N SER A 679 21.18 4.09 3.86
CA SER A 679 21.19 4.15 5.32
C SER A 679 22.54 3.75 5.87
N ALA A 680 22.88 4.32 7.03
CA ALA A 680 24.05 3.97 7.78
C ALA A 680 23.71 3.92 9.27
N SER A 681 24.22 2.94 9.99
CA SER A 681 24.11 2.86 11.43
C SER A 681 25.44 2.51 12.06
N ALA A 682 25.65 2.99 13.28
CA ALA A 682 26.77 2.62 14.09
C ALA A 682 26.35 2.47 15.55
N SER A 683 26.92 1.49 16.25
CA SER A 683 26.72 1.34 17.67
C SER A 683 28.01 0.96 18.38
N LYS A 684 28.11 1.35 19.65
CA LYS A 684 29.28 1.03 20.52
C LYS A 684 28.78 0.64 21.89
N GLY A 685 29.09 -0.58 22.26
CA GLY A 685 29.02 -1.11 23.63
C GLY A 685 30.38 -1.15 24.30
N GLN A 686 30.45 -1.80 25.47
CA GLN A 686 31.69 -1.95 26.24
C GLN A 686 32.68 -2.85 25.50
N ASP A 687 32.21 -3.98 24.97
CA ASP A 687 33.03 -5.03 24.39
C ASP A 687 32.85 -5.20 22.88
N TYR A 688 32.17 -4.27 22.22
CA TYR A 688 31.99 -4.29 20.78
C TYR A 688 31.77 -2.91 20.18
N TRP A 689 32.05 -2.78 18.91
CA TRP A 689 31.52 -1.75 18.06
C TRP A 689 31.00 -2.36 16.75
N GLN A 690 30.02 -1.75 16.20
CA GLN A 690 29.34 -2.21 15.02
C GLN A 690 29.12 -1.02 14.08
N ALA A 691 29.21 -1.28 12.79
CA ALA A 691 28.78 -0.35 11.75
C ALA A 691 28.04 -1.12 10.65
N SER A 692 27.01 -0.52 10.12
CA SER A 692 26.33 -1.05 8.95
C SER A 692 25.99 0.06 7.94
N GLY A 693 25.96 -0.31 6.68
CA GLY A 693 25.52 0.55 5.61
C GLY A 693 24.59 -0.22 4.67
N SER A 694 23.59 0.45 4.12
CA SER A 694 22.74 -0.16 3.11
C SER A 694 22.40 0.80 1.99
N ALA A 695 22.17 0.23 0.81
CA ALA A 695 21.68 0.93 -0.36
C ALA A 695 20.52 0.15 -0.97
N ARG A 696 19.43 0.83 -1.29
CA ARG A 696 18.24 0.22 -1.86
C ARG A 696 17.68 1.08 -2.98
N GLY A 697 17.38 0.46 -4.11
CA GLY A 697 16.86 1.18 -5.27
C GLY A 697 16.46 0.24 -6.39
N ALA A 698 16.21 0.83 -7.54
CA ALA A 698 15.83 0.11 -8.75
C ALA A 698 16.44 0.70 -10.01
N LEU A 699 16.53 -0.15 -11.01
CA LEU A 699 16.89 0.15 -12.39
C LEU A 699 15.77 -0.37 -13.29
N ALA A 700 15.22 0.48 -14.15
CA ALA A 700 14.24 0.11 -15.16
C ALA A 700 14.83 0.32 -16.57
N ILE A 701 14.65 -0.68 -17.44
CA ILE A 701 15.07 -0.69 -18.84
C ILE A 701 13.81 -0.63 -19.70
N HIS A 702 13.71 0.38 -20.52
CA HIS A 702 12.52 0.63 -21.35
C HIS A 702 12.90 1.24 -22.70
N SER A 703 11.93 1.47 -23.57
CA SER A 703 12.16 1.99 -24.93
C SER A 703 12.87 3.36 -24.99
N GLY A 704 12.83 4.15 -23.91
CA GLY A 704 13.48 5.45 -23.78
C GLY A 704 14.88 5.38 -23.16
N GLY A 705 15.37 4.20 -22.77
CA GLY A 705 16.68 4.03 -22.14
C GLY A 705 16.62 3.33 -20.80
N VAL A 706 17.46 3.79 -19.87
CA VAL A 706 17.59 3.26 -18.53
C VAL A 706 17.27 4.35 -17.52
N THR A 707 16.39 4.08 -16.59
CA THR A 707 16.01 5.01 -15.52
C THR A 707 16.27 4.37 -14.16
N PHE A 708 16.98 5.08 -13.30
CA PHE A 708 17.19 4.72 -11.91
C PHE A 708 16.10 5.33 -11.03
N GLY A 709 15.77 4.69 -9.94
CA GLY A 709 14.76 5.20 -9.02
C GLY A 709 14.70 4.45 -7.69
N PRO A 710 13.74 4.78 -6.86
CA PRO A 710 13.48 4.07 -5.61
C PRO A 710 13.12 2.60 -5.87
N TYR A 711 13.21 1.78 -4.85
CA TYR A 711 12.84 0.37 -4.91
C TYR A 711 11.38 0.21 -5.36
N LEU A 712 11.15 -0.57 -6.41
CA LEU A 712 9.85 -0.74 -7.04
C LEU A 712 9.05 -1.88 -6.38
N GLY A 713 7.76 -1.64 -6.20
CA GLY A 713 6.80 -2.70 -5.95
C GLY A 713 6.51 -3.51 -7.20
N ASP A 714 5.64 -4.50 -7.08
CA ASP A 714 5.26 -5.35 -8.22
C ASP A 714 4.56 -4.55 -9.32
N THR A 715 3.75 -3.56 -8.93
CA THR A 715 3.00 -2.67 -9.83
C THR A 715 3.51 -1.24 -9.64
N PHE A 716 3.99 -0.62 -10.72
CA PHE A 716 4.63 0.69 -10.67
C PHE A 716 4.37 1.50 -11.95
N ALA A 717 4.77 2.78 -11.98
CA ALA A 717 4.72 3.56 -13.20
C ALA A 717 6.09 4.07 -13.64
N LEU A 718 6.23 4.19 -14.95
CA LEU A 718 7.28 4.93 -15.62
C LEU A 718 6.68 6.24 -16.14
N ILE A 719 7.13 7.37 -15.62
CA ILE A 719 6.76 8.68 -16.11
C ILE A 719 7.65 9.02 -17.30
N GLU A 720 7.04 9.56 -18.36
CA GLU A 720 7.71 10.23 -19.46
C GLU A 720 7.28 11.69 -19.51
N ALA A 721 8.19 12.61 -19.26
CA ALA A 721 7.99 14.06 -19.27
C ALA A 721 9.23 14.73 -19.83
N LYS A 722 9.43 14.61 -21.16
CA LYS A 722 10.62 15.15 -21.84
C LYS A 722 10.71 16.66 -21.68
N GLY A 723 11.86 17.15 -21.21
CA GLY A 723 12.08 18.57 -20.93
C GLY A 723 11.73 19.00 -19.49
N ALA A 724 11.03 18.19 -18.70
CA ALA A 724 10.68 18.48 -17.31
C ALA A 724 11.73 18.01 -16.30
N SER A 725 13.00 17.91 -16.73
CA SER A 725 14.10 17.47 -15.84
C SER A 725 14.14 18.28 -14.55
N GLY A 726 14.28 17.59 -13.41
CA GLY A 726 14.29 18.19 -12.07
C GLY A 726 12.91 18.27 -11.40
N ALA A 727 11.81 18.16 -12.14
CA ALA A 727 10.45 18.10 -11.57
C ALA A 727 10.32 16.92 -10.59
N THR A 728 9.62 17.14 -9.48
CA THR A 728 9.48 16.15 -8.41
C THR A 728 8.24 15.29 -8.64
N VAL A 729 8.39 13.98 -8.50
CA VAL A 729 7.28 13.03 -8.59
C VAL A 729 6.54 12.99 -7.26
N MET A 730 5.24 13.27 -7.29
CA MET A 730 4.39 13.17 -6.10
C MET A 730 4.28 11.70 -5.65
N ASN A 731 4.42 11.45 -4.36
CA ASN A 731 4.46 10.10 -3.79
C ASN A 731 5.57 9.19 -4.37
N GLY A 732 6.62 9.80 -4.96
CA GLY A 732 7.73 9.10 -5.61
C GLY A 732 8.91 8.80 -4.67
N LEU A 733 8.78 8.96 -3.35
CA LEU A 733 9.87 8.76 -2.37
C LEU A 733 11.13 9.57 -2.73
N GLY A 734 10.95 10.83 -3.17
CA GLY A 734 12.03 11.71 -3.59
C GLY A 734 12.46 11.55 -5.06
N SER A 735 11.78 10.71 -5.83
CA SER A 735 12.04 10.55 -7.26
C SER A 735 11.86 11.87 -8.02
N LYS A 736 12.73 12.14 -8.98
CA LYS A 736 12.70 13.31 -9.85
C LYS A 736 12.84 12.88 -11.30
N ILE A 737 12.28 13.70 -12.19
CA ILE A 737 12.47 13.51 -13.63
C ILE A 737 13.97 13.67 -13.95
N ASP A 738 14.54 12.65 -14.59
CA ASP A 738 15.95 12.64 -14.98
C ASP A 738 16.24 13.54 -16.21
N SER A 739 17.50 13.62 -16.61
CA SER A 739 17.93 14.40 -17.78
C SER A 739 17.35 13.90 -19.11
N ASN A 740 16.90 12.65 -19.16
CA ASN A 740 16.27 12.03 -20.33
C ASN A 740 14.75 12.23 -20.36
N GLY A 741 14.20 12.83 -19.30
CA GLY A 741 12.77 13.08 -19.15
C GLY A 741 11.98 11.91 -18.58
N TYR A 742 12.61 11.03 -17.79
CA TYR A 742 11.96 9.87 -17.18
C TYR A 742 12.08 9.85 -15.67
N ALA A 743 11.11 9.24 -15.01
CA ALA A 743 11.14 8.93 -13.57
C ALA A 743 10.31 7.69 -13.24
N LEU A 744 10.54 7.13 -12.06
CA LEU A 744 9.82 5.96 -11.56
C LEU A 744 8.91 6.34 -10.39
N VAL A 745 7.64 5.89 -10.45
CA VAL A 745 6.70 5.88 -9.33
C VAL A 745 6.76 4.51 -8.70
N PRO A 746 7.21 4.35 -7.46
CA PRO A 746 7.61 3.05 -6.92
C PRO A 746 6.46 2.08 -6.71
N ALA A 747 5.25 2.55 -6.47
CA ALA A 747 4.12 1.68 -6.20
C ALA A 747 2.80 2.27 -6.71
N LEU A 748 2.02 1.43 -7.36
CA LEU A 748 0.63 1.68 -7.71
C LEU A 748 -0.24 0.55 -7.15
N THR A 749 -1.46 0.89 -6.79
CA THR A 749 -2.46 -0.09 -6.35
C THR A 749 -3.08 -0.77 -7.56
N PRO A 750 -2.92 -2.09 -7.75
CA PRO A 750 -3.50 -2.78 -8.88
C PRO A 750 -5.02 -2.79 -8.81
N TYR A 751 -5.66 -2.81 -10.00
CA TYR A 751 -7.12 -2.82 -10.18
C TYR A 751 -7.84 -1.65 -9.50
N ARG A 752 -7.13 -0.52 -9.34
CA ARG A 752 -7.66 0.73 -8.79
C ARG A 752 -7.16 1.89 -9.61
N TYR A 753 -7.95 2.96 -9.61
CA TYR A 753 -7.47 4.22 -10.12
C TYR A 753 -6.41 4.80 -9.20
N ASN A 754 -5.26 5.12 -9.77
CA ASN A 754 -4.17 5.80 -9.12
C ASN A 754 -3.95 7.15 -9.79
N THR A 755 -3.70 8.18 -9.02
CA THR A 755 -3.29 9.47 -9.55
C THR A 755 -1.77 9.55 -9.53
N VAL A 756 -1.17 9.65 -10.70
CA VAL A 756 0.26 9.94 -10.90
C VAL A 756 0.38 11.42 -11.15
N ALA A 757 1.17 12.13 -10.34
CA ALA A 757 1.30 13.57 -10.42
C ALA A 757 2.76 14.00 -10.34
N ILE A 758 3.07 15.11 -11.00
CA ILE A 758 4.37 15.77 -11.03
C ILE A 758 4.22 17.18 -10.46
N ASN A 759 5.07 17.52 -9.51
CA ASN A 759 5.24 18.90 -9.06
C ASN A 759 6.32 19.57 -9.92
N PRO A 760 6.03 20.68 -10.60
CA PRO A 760 6.99 21.39 -11.42
C PRO A 760 8.12 22.05 -10.64
N GLU A 761 8.05 22.05 -9.32
CA GLU A 761 9.10 22.61 -8.46
C GLU A 761 10.46 21.94 -8.72
N GLY A 762 11.48 22.74 -9.03
CA GLY A 762 12.80 22.25 -9.42
C GLY A 762 12.96 21.95 -10.90
N MET A 763 11.91 22.13 -11.71
CA MET A 763 11.97 22.01 -13.16
C MET A 763 12.72 23.18 -13.78
N ASN A 764 13.29 22.94 -14.99
CA ASN A 764 13.90 24.00 -15.76
C ASN A 764 12.89 25.12 -16.09
N GLU A 765 13.25 26.37 -15.85
CA GLU A 765 12.40 27.55 -16.10
C GLU A 765 11.94 27.66 -17.57
N LYS A 766 12.70 27.06 -18.50
CA LYS A 766 12.36 27.01 -19.92
C LYS A 766 11.38 25.88 -20.29
N ALA A 767 10.87 25.15 -19.32
CA ALA A 767 9.88 24.09 -19.56
C ALA A 767 8.59 24.38 -18.79
N GLU A 768 7.50 23.87 -19.33
CA GLU A 768 6.15 23.99 -18.75
C GLU A 768 5.41 22.67 -18.96
N LEU A 769 4.68 22.25 -17.94
CA LEU A 769 3.81 21.10 -18.01
C LEU A 769 2.41 21.54 -18.45
N ASP A 770 1.85 20.89 -19.45
CA ASP A 770 0.47 21.11 -19.87
C ASP A 770 -0.51 20.61 -18.81
N ASP A 771 -0.10 19.55 -18.10
CA ASP A 771 -0.93 18.83 -17.15
C ASP A 771 -0.04 18.19 -16.08
N GLY A 772 -0.31 18.47 -14.83
CA GLY A 772 0.48 17.98 -13.68
C GLY A 772 0.06 16.61 -13.15
N GLN A 773 -1.06 16.02 -13.62
CA GLN A 773 -1.56 14.77 -13.09
C GLN A 773 -2.23 13.90 -14.14
N ARG A 774 -2.15 12.58 -13.96
CA ARG A 774 -2.79 11.57 -14.79
C ARG A 774 -3.37 10.48 -13.93
N ARG A 775 -4.49 9.94 -14.34
CA ARG A 775 -5.18 8.84 -13.66
C ARG A 775 -4.98 7.55 -14.46
N VAL A 776 -4.54 6.50 -13.78
CA VAL A 776 -4.26 5.19 -14.38
C VAL A 776 -4.78 4.06 -13.49
N ALA A 777 -5.19 2.96 -14.10
CA ALA A 777 -5.65 1.77 -13.39
C ALA A 777 -4.88 0.53 -13.87
N PRO A 778 -3.79 0.13 -13.21
CA PRO A 778 -2.96 -0.96 -13.66
C PRO A 778 -3.52 -2.33 -13.32
N PHE A 779 -3.22 -3.34 -14.16
CA PHE A 779 -3.24 -4.74 -13.76
C PHE A 779 -2.16 -5.01 -12.70
N ALA A 780 -2.33 -6.07 -11.90
CA ALA A 780 -1.28 -6.51 -10.99
C ALA A 780 0.02 -6.81 -11.75
N GLY A 781 1.13 -6.37 -11.18
CA GLY A 781 2.45 -6.53 -11.77
C GLY A 781 2.72 -5.68 -13.00
N ALA A 782 1.82 -4.79 -13.39
CA ALA A 782 2.01 -3.92 -14.56
C ALA A 782 3.02 -2.80 -14.27
N ALA A 783 3.76 -2.41 -15.30
CA ALA A 783 4.57 -1.21 -15.34
C ALA A 783 3.92 -0.22 -16.30
N VAL A 784 3.13 0.70 -15.79
CA VAL A 784 2.35 1.62 -16.62
C VAL A 784 3.21 2.80 -17.06
N LYS A 785 3.22 3.09 -18.36
CA LYS A 785 3.88 4.28 -18.88
C LYS A 785 2.92 5.44 -18.88
N VAL A 786 3.27 6.51 -18.15
CA VAL A 786 2.45 7.72 -18.00
C VAL A 786 3.17 8.87 -18.65
N ALA A 787 2.64 9.34 -19.79
CA ALA A 787 3.22 10.44 -20.54
C ALA A 787 2.58 11.77 -20.14
N PHE A 788 3.44 12.74 -19.82
CA PHE A 788 3.06 14.14 -19.60
C PHE A 788 3.55 14.99 -20.76
N LYS A 789 2.68 15.82 -21.28
CA LYS A 789 3.04 16.77 -22.32
C LYS A 789 3.76 17.95 -21.70
N THR A 790 4.90 18.29 -22.28
CA THR A 790 5.72 19.42 -21.88
C THR A 790 5.94 20.36 -23.05
N ARG A 791 5.96 21.63 -22.77
CA ARG A 791 6.38 22.66 -23.74
C ARG A 791 7.72 23.19 -23.30
N VAL A 792 8.69 23.18 -24.20
CA VAL A 792 10.07 23.60 -23.94
C VAL A 792 10.41 24.82 -24.76
N GLY A 793 11.21 25.72 -24.21
CA GLY A 793 11.70 26.92 -24.88
C GLY A 793 11.32 28.20 -24.15
N ASN A 794 11.64 29.32 -24.81
CA ASN A 794 11.35 30.66 -24.28
C ASN A 794 9.85 30.91 -24.28
N ALA A 795 9.35 31.44 -23.17
CA ALA A 795 7.95 31.83 -23.04
C ALA A 795 7.71 33.13 -23.81
N ILE A 796 6.76 33.12 -24.72
CA ILE A 796 6.48 34.25 -25.62
C ILE A 796 5.00 34.60 -25.50
N LEU A 797 4.69 35.86 -25.36
CA LEU A 797 3.35 36.42 -25.47
C LEU A 797 3.24 37.22 -26.75
N VAL A 798 2.61 36.65 -27.76
CA VAL A 798 2.39 37.33 -29.06
C VAL A 798 1.04 38.03 -29.02
N LYS A 799 1.02 39.33 -29.08
CA LYS A 799 -0.19 40.11 -29.27
C LYS A 799 -0.39 40.27 -30.78
N ALA A 800 -1.47 39.67 -31.30
CA ALA A 800 -1.76 39.73 -32.71
C ALA A 800 -3.25 40.04 -32.97
N GLN A 801 -3.49 40.79 -34.04
CA GLN A 801 -4.83 40.99 -34.56
C GLN A 801 -4.97 40.28 -35.91
N ARG A 802 -6.16 39.81 -36.22
CA ARG A 802 -6.45 39.21 -37.51
C ARG A 802 -6.47 40.29 -38.58
N SER A 803 -6.13 39.88 -39.81
CA SER A 803 -6.06 40.82 -40.95
C SER A 803 -7.45 41.45 -41.29
N ASP A 804 -8.55 40.86 -40.84
CA ASP A 804 -9.93 41.36 -40.96
C ASP A 804 -10.32 42.31 -39.81
N GLY A 805 -9.42 42.60 -38.88
CA GLY A 805 -9.66 43.49 -37.73
C GLY A 805 -10.37 42.81 -36.53
N GLN A 806 -10.74 41.55 -36.65
CA GLN A 806 -11.40 40.80 -35.58
C GLN A 806 -10.35 40.29 -34.60
N ALA A 807 -10.82 39.97 -33.37
CA ALA A 807 -9.99 39.32 -32.34
C ALA A 807 -9.71 37.84 -32.70
N MET A 808 -8.54 37.33 -32.34
CA MET A 808 -8.30 35.89 -32.39
C MET A 808 -9.19 35.19 -31.34
N PRO A 809 -9.87 34.09 -31.70
CA PRO A 809 -10.73 33.36 -30.77
C PRO A 809 -9.95 32.86 -29.58
N MET A 810 -10.50 33.06 -28.38
CA MET A 810 -9.93 32.55 -27.17
C MET A 810 -10.02 31.01 -27.14
N GLY A 811 -8.94 30.36 -26.69
CA GLY A 811 -8.85 28.91 -26.70
C GLY A 811 -8.33 28.33 -28.01
N ALA A 812 -8.09 29.14 -29.05
CA ALA A 812 -7.52 28.67 -30.31
C ALA A 812 -6.09 28.13 -30.10
N ASP A 813 -5.82 26.98 -30.71
CA ASP A 813 -4.50 26.36 -30.70
C ASP A 813 -3.47 27.19 -31.47
N VAL A 814 -2.26 27.32 -30.90
CA VAL A 814 -1.11 27.87 -31.61
C VAL A 814 -0.16 26.74 -31.99
N LEU A 815 -0.03 26.52 -33.28
CA LEU A 815 0.76 25.45 -33.88
C LEU A 815 2.08 25.96 -34.42
N ASP A 816 3.12 25.14 -34.34
CA ASP A 816 4.41 25.40 -35.03
C ASP A 816 4.41 24.86 -36.47
N ASP A 817 5.55 24.98 -37.15
CA ASP A 817 5.74 24.51 -38.54
C ASP A 817 5.56 22.98 -38.68
N SER A 818 5.63 22.23 -37.59
CA SER A 818 5.42 20.78 -37.57
C SER A 818 3.97 20.38 -37.20
N ASN A 819 3.05 21.35 -37.15
CA ASN A 819 1.66 21.19 -36.68
C ASN A 819 1.55 20.72 -35.21
N SER A 820 2.59 20.93 -34.40
CA SER A 820 2.52 20.65 -32.96
C SER A 820 1.94 21.84 -32.23
N VAL A 821 1.02 21.58 -31.29
CA VAL A 821 0.45 22.62 -30.42
C VAL A 821 1.49 23.08 -29.41
N ILE A 822 1.96 24.31 -29.53
CA ILE A 822 2.97 24.92 -28.67
C ILE A 822 2.42 26.04 -27.79
N GLY A 823 1.14 26.39 -27.94
CA GLY A 823 0.52 27.45 -27.22
C GLY A 823 -0.99 27.55 -27.41
N MET A 824 -1.60 28.59 -26.83
CA MET A 824 -3.01 28.85 -26.90
C MET A 824 -3.28 30.37 -26.89
N VAL A 825 -4.35 30.78 -27.56
CA VAL A 825 -4.82 32.16 -27.51
C VAL A 825 -5.60 32.43 -26.23
N GLY A 826 -5.19 33.42 -25.49
CA GLY A 826 -5.86 33.93 -24.30
C GLY A 826 -6.69 35.19 -24.59
N GLN A 827 -7.09 35.87 -23.53
CA GLN A 827 -7.84 37.13 -23.61
C GLN A 827 -7.08 38.24 -24.37
N GLY A 828 -7.79 39.11 -25.03
CA GLY A 828 -7.22 40.27 -25.71
C GLY A 828 -6.38 39.94 -26.93
N SER A 829 -6.65 38.82 -27.62
CA SER A 829 -5.89 38.36 -28.78
C SER A 829 -4.40 38.17 -28.50
N GLN A 830 -4.11 37.63 -27.30
CA GLN A 830 -2.76 37.34 -26.88
C GLN A 830 -2.52 35.83 -26.97
N ALA A 831 -1.58 35.42 -27.81
CA ALA A 831 -1.18 34.03 -27.90
C ALA A 831 0.02 33.79 -26.97
N TYR A 832 -0.17 32.96 -25.95
CA TYR A 832 0.92 32.46 -25.10
C TYR A 832 1.45 31.17 -25.68
N LEU A 833 2.76 31.08 -25.84
CA LEU A 833 3.42 29.89 -26.37
C LEU A 833 4.84 29.73 -25.84
N ARG A 834 5.38 28.53 -25.97
CA ARG A 834 6.80 28.25 -25.74
C ARG A 834 7.44 27.65 -26.97
N THR A 835 8.65 28.15 -27.30
CA THR A 835 9.42 27.65 -28.42
C THR A 835 10.93 27.83 -28.21
N GLU A 836 11.71 26.89 -28.73
CA GLU A 836 13.17 26.99 -28.80
C GLU A 836 13.65 27.83 -30.00
N LYS A 837 12.77 28.02 -30.98
CA LYS A 837 13.12 28.79 -32.18
C LYS A 837 13.17 30.28 -31.86
N LEU A 838 14.17 30.95 -32.40
CA LEU A 838 14.30 32.42 -32.29
C LEU A 838 13.46 33.18 -33.32
N LYS A 839 12.98 32.51 -34.35
CA LYS A 839 12.05 33.05 -35.35
C LYS A 839 11.30 31.93 -36.06
N GLY A 840 10.09 32.22 -36.49
CA GLY A 840 9.27 31.23 -37.20
C GLY A 840 7.89 31.75 -37.54
N ALA A 841 7.14 30.92 -38.26
CA ALA A 841 5.72 31.10 -38.52
C ALA A 841 4.91 30.27 -37.51
N LEU A 842 3.79 30.79 -37.08
CA LEU A 842 2.85 30.15 -36.17
C LEU A 842 1.48 30.12 -36.86
N THR A 843 0.81 28.99 -36.77
CA THR A 843 -0.58 28.86 -37.21
C THR A 843 -1.49 28.89 -36.02
N VAL A 844 -2.43 29.82 -35.96
CA VAL A 844 -3.47 29.86 -34.99
C VAL A 844 -4.71 29.17 -35.61
N ARG A 845 -5.19 28.12 -34.93
CA ARG A 845 -6.29 27.28 -35.45
C ARG A 845 -7.43 27.21 -34.41
N TRP A 846 -8.66 27.50 -34.81
CA TRP A 846 -9.85 27.44 -33.98
C TRP A 846 -10.95 26.52 -34.52
N GLY A 847 -10.69 25.85 -35.65
CA GLY A 847 -11.54 24.86 -36.26
C GLY A 847 -10.84 24.11 -37.39
N ASP A 848 -11.62 23.30 -38.12
CA ASP A 848 -11.06 22.44 -39.17
C ASP A 848 -11.15 23.09 -40.58
N GLY A 849 -11.92 24.16 -40.69
CA GLY A 849 -12.11 24.88 -41.95
C GLY A 849 -10.88 25.70 -42.39
N PRO A 850 -10.73 25.99 -43.70
CA PRO A 850 -9.66 26.83 -44.19
C PRO A 850 -9.71 28.27 -43.64
N ASP A 851 -10.89 28.78 -43.36
CA ASP A 851 -11.12 30.12 -42.80
C ASP A 851 -11.01 30.14 -41.26
N GLU A 852 -10.87 28.98 -40.63
CA GLU A 852 -10.74 28.79 -39.15
C GLU A 852 -9.29 28.72 -38.70
N ARG A 853 -8.41 29.38 -39.44
CA ARG A 853 -6.97 29.49 -39.10
C ARG A 853 -6.38 30.80 -39.68
N CYS A 854 -5.32 31.25 -39.00
CA CYS A 854 -4.53 32.34 -39.53
C CYS A 854 -3.04 32.11 -39.23
N THR A 855 -2.16 32.74 -39.98
CA THR A 855 -0.68 32.60 -39.78
C THR A 855 -0.10 33.91 -39.28
N MET A 856 0.75 33.83 -38.27
CA MET A 856 1.51 34.96 -37.71
C MET A 856 3.00 34.61 -37.62
N ASN A 857 3.87 35.60 -37.71
CA ASN A 857 5.30 35.43 -37.62
C ASN A 857 5.83 36.07 -36.34
N PHE A 858 6.85 35.46 -35.76
CA PHE A 858 7.59 36.02 -34.63
C PHE A 858 9.08 36.04 -34.93
N ASP A 859 9.80 37.01 -34.36
CA ASP A 859 11.26 37.15 -34.43
C ASP A 859 11.80 37.67 -33.10
N LEU A 860 12.64 36.85 -32.44
CA LEU A 860 13.28 37.14 -31.16
C LEU A 860 14.75 37.54 -31.31
N ALA A 861 15.28 37.68 -32.54
CA ALA A 861 16.71 37.90 -32.76
C ALA A 861 17.25 39.18 -32.08
N GLN A 862 16.39 40.16 -31.83
CA GLN A 862 16.72 41.40 -31.15
C GLN A 862 16.14 41.50 -29.71
N GLN A 863 15.52 40.43 -29.22
CA GLN A 863 14.94 40.41 -27.88
C GLN A 863 15.89 39.76 -26.86
N ASP A 864 15.80 40.21 -25.63
CA ASP A 864 16.53 39.55 -24.54
C ASP A 864 15.83 38.23 -24.16
N VAL A 865 16.40 37.11 -24.60
CA VAL A 865 15.90 35.74 -24.37
C VAL A 865 16.15 35.24 -22.94
N SER A 866 16.74 36.05 -22.07
CA SER A 866 16.84 35.75 -20.63
C SER A 866 15.60 36.18 -19.83
N GLN A 867 14.70 36.94 -20.46
CA GLN A 867 13.44 37.35 -19.79
C GLN A 867 12.50 36.14 -19.58
N ALA A 868 11.85 36.11 -18.45
CA ALA A 868 10.88 35.07 -18.11
C ALA A 868 9.69 35.02 -19.08
N LEU A 869 9.34 36.18 -19.70
CA LEU A 869 8.28 36.32 -20.69
C LEU A 869 8.65 37.38 -21.70
N ILE A 870 8.76 36.99 -22.97
CA ILE A 870 9.09 37.87 -24.07
C ILE A 870 7.79 38.32 -24.76
N LYS A 871 7.57 39.62 -24.90
CA LYS A 871 6.38 40.21 -25.54
C LYS A 871 6.69 40.57 -26.99
N VAL A 872 5.90 40.06 -27.91
CA VAL A 872 6.04 40.32 -29.35
C VAL A 872 4.71 40.79 -29.92
N ASN A 873 4.76 41.74 -30.87
CA ASN A 873 3.58 42.16 -31.63
C ASN A 873 3.66 41.55 -33.04
N SER A 874 2.55 41.01 -33.53
CA SER A 874 2.45 40.42 -34.86
C SER A 874 1.05 40.66 -35.47
N ALA A 875 0.87 40.34 -36.73
CA ALA A 875 -0.42 40.31 -37.39
C ALA A 875 -0.72 38.89 -37.84
N CYS A 876 -1.92 38.42 -37.53
CA CYS A 876 -2.39 37.09 -37.97
C CYS A 876 -3.12 37.19 -39.30
N ARG A 877 -2.54 36.65 -40.36
CA ARG A 877 -3.06 36.70 -41.72
C ARG A 877 -3.91 35.43 -41.96
N ILE A 878 -5.14 35.65 -42.38
CA ILE A 878 -5.99 34.57 -42.88
C ILE A 878 -5.46 34.15 -44.24
N PRO A 879 -5.42 32.84 -44.55
CA PRO A 879 -4.86 32.31 -45.80
C PRO A 879 -5.44 32.91 -47.06
#